data_0e2bb888b6c687c082e56e1d2fe17ae4
#
_entry.id   0e2bb888b6c687c082e56e1d2fe17ae4
#
_cell.length_a   1.000
_cell.length_b   1.000
_cell.length_c   1.000
_cell.angle_alpha   90.00
_cell.angle_beta   90.00
_cell.angle_gamma   90.00
#
_symmetry.space_group_name_H-M   'P 1'
#
loop_
_entity.id
_entity.type
_entity.pdbx_description
1 polymer ?
#
loop_
_entity_poly.entity_id
_entity_poly.type
_entity_poly.pdbx_seq_one_letter_code
_entity_poly.pdbx_strand_id
1 'polypeptide(L)'
;MDIETVKMVNRNWMVGAFCLLTWCVLFFWAAPAFSAGMVYRAHTIPWSGWWWPTASGGLATGYDYRGKPSPIDKYLLLTTGISAGPLKDWYLNRYYDPTAENWSGLCPYWARASMLEGYDILPSSENNMIVRVGDKKGLLTLCHDGGNLTQSSGRDPVEFHYWLFKYIQAQGQPFLADLSFGTEVWYYPVYGFEISSTSSGQTTASFRTTIFYAADNVSPDYIGTLELTRSYAYDLYYNAKGEITGGRWTGNSVTNHPDMLAYPLSTYAKCPYLDCDEVRRLAKSKDDFLEKAGNAPQSLDPGTYNLVLLDEDRYILAGQPGDTVYLEVMQDDSSDEALEVRITDTLDKSVFSRSLDHAGQAVYMLKMRNPPYFLTLTQNNYVKDPNIYSLSVKKFSAYHQNVPYIPKNGAWSGFVLQNGGDTVAEQVALVTSDDAGKPVQTVFGPVSLEPGEKRILMLENLPYRPLEFGKISSVMMISDQPVTLLNLFGIGQKPMGGFVQGANSGRRLVIPHTVSGDQLFRKMHAAVFNESFAKANVTVSVYAGDGRFQYAVSETLAPGGRYAITPGVAPFYHVPDGGWMELEAANGNPLSAHMYLQDSTGKRDAIDTLFAMPMDDQPGIDQMLLIVPHITPPAGWWGTRLTVINPNDKTNPVTLHIKRAGYDQSDDMRLQLDPYEKQVIDLTSAYGMNDSAADSVLEISSQYPITGYYTYSPPSGKDEAGFPLMNDAAFANKLVMPHYAGQGGYFWTGVCVCNPNHFPVDVSVKPIDNNGAVIEDLVYSMPLDSGEKDIFVVGFKFGTRAGEIAFIEFEETGGASVGGFYLFGNMKDGACSMEMLTGANM
;
A
#
# COMPACT_ATOMS: atom_id res chain seq x y z
N MET A 1 33.17 31.81 -3.02
CA MET A 1 33.48 32.88 -2.11
C MET A 1 32.97 32.38 -0.78
N ASP A 2 33.73 31.61 -0.15
CA ASP A 2 34.73 31.85 0.94
C ASP A 2 34.01 32.00 2.26
N ILE A 3 34.04 30.96 3.13
CA ILE A 3 35.12 30.55 4.08
C ILE A 3 35.24 31.56 5.20
N GLU A 4 35.06 31.18 6.44
CA GLU A 4 35.99 30.76 7.51
C GLU A 4 35.29 30.88 8.88
N THR A 5 35.23 29.86 9.69
CA THR A 5 36.19 29.40 10.70
C THR A 5 36.80 30.50 11.57
N VAL A 6 36.71 30.38 12.91
CA VAL A 6 37.74 30.67 13.94
C VAL A 6 37.17 30.36 15.35
N LYS A 7 37.58 29.32 16.03
CA LYS A 7 38.66 29.08 16.98
C LYS A 7 38.56 29.85 18.32
N MET A 8 38.50 28.99 19.35
CA MET A 8 38.98 29.14 20.71
C MET A 8 39.93 30.29 21.04
N VAL A 9 39.82 30.86 22.24
CA VAL A 9 40.98 31.17 23.12
C VAL A 9 40.56 31.13 24.58
N ASN A 10 41.37 30.38 25.33
CA ASN A 10 41.56 30.34 26.76
C ASN A 10 42.25 31.59 27.29
N ARG A 11 41.99 32.04 28.53
CA ARG A 11 43.05 32.31 29.55
C ARG A 11 42.56 32.96 30.83
N ASN A 12 42.90 32.26 31.90
CA ASN A 12 43.22 32.72 33.26
C ASN A 12 43.48 34.21 33.46
N TRP A 13 43.11 34.73 34.63
CA TRP A 13 44.06 35.34 35.56
C TRP A 13 43.51 35.43 36.99
N MET A 14 44.43 35.17 37.88
CA MET A 14 44.42 35.09 39.35
C MET A 14 44.33 36.41 40.06
N VAL A 15 44.07 36.25 41.35
CA VAL A 15 44.73 36.98 42.54
C VAL A 15 43.88 38.03 43.24
N GLY A 16 43.66 37.81 44.50
CA GLY A 16 43.53 38.89 45.52
C GLY A 16 42.89 38.42 46.83
N ALA A 17 43.72 38.01 47.76
CA ALA A 17 43.43 37.67 49.17
C ALA A 17 43.01 38.87 50.02
N PHE A 18 42.22 38.70 51.08
CA PHE A 18 42.60 38.97 52.43
C PHE A 18 41.59 38.56 53.51
N CYS A 19 42.06 38.06 54.60
CA CYS A 19 41.50 37.47 55.80
C CYS A 19 40.37 38.26 56.48
N LEU A 20 39.45 37.53 57.11
CA LEU A 20 39.04 37.82 58.52
C LEU A 20 38.50 36.51 59.15
N LEU A 21 39.21 36.10 60.19
CA LEU A 21 38.85 35.01 61.09
C LEU A 21 37.58 35.37 61.89
N THR A 22 36.60 34.43 61.80
CA THR A 22 35.61 34.27 62.86
C THR A 22 35.41 32.78 63.13
N TRP A 23 35.84 32.36 64.31
CA TRP A 23 35.59 31.00 64.81
C TRP A 23 34.11 30.79 65.01
N CYS A 24 33.53 29.94 64.13
CA CYS A 24 32.31 29.19 64.42
C CYS A 24 32.69 27.71 64.55
N VAL A 25 32.69 27.22 65.77
CA VAL A 25 32.75 25.79 66.06
C VAL A 25 31.46 25.17 65.59
N LEU A 26 31.45 24.70 64.36
CA LEU A 26 30.44 23.77 63.87
C LEU A 26 30.87 22.35 64.27
N PHE A 27 30.15 21.77 65.19
CA PHE A 27 30.14 20.31 65.36
C PHE A 27 29.68 19.68 64.05
N PHE A 28 30.63 19.35 63.17
CA PHE A 28 30.37 18.38 62.16
C PHE A 28 30.16 17.02 62.82
N TRP A 29 28.94 16.59 62.98
CA TRP A 29 28.67 15.18 63.02
C TRP A 29 29.20 14.60 61.72
N ALA A 30 30.39 14.03 61.74
CA ALA A 30 30.91 13.22 60.65
C ALA A 30 29.99 11.99 60.55
N ALA A 31 29.08 12.00 59.58
CA ALA A 31 28.42 10.78 59.19
C ALA A 31 29.57 9.78 58.93
N PRO A 32 29.45 8.55 59.45
CA PRO A 32 30.45 7.53 59.22
C PRO A 32 30.68 7.37 57.70
N ALA A 33 31.90 7.63 57.24
CA ALA A 33 32.22 7.45 55.82
C ALA A 33 32.22 5.95 55.52
N PHE A 34 31.26 5.53 54.69
CA PHE A 34 31.26 4.17 54.15
C PHE A 34 32.45 4.03 53.20
N SER A 35 33.11 2.85 53.23
CA SER A 35 34.07 2.50 52.17
C SER A 35 33.40 2.52 50.80
N ALA A 36 34.17 2.77 49.74
CA ALA A 36 33.64 2.67 48.39
C ALA A 36 32.90 1.33 48.23
N GLY A 37 31.67 1.35 47.65
CA GLY A 37 30.86 0.18 47.50
C GLY A 37 31.52 -0.86 46.58
N MET A 38 31.51 -2.11 47.02
CA MET A 38 31.90 -3.25 46.16
C MET A 38 30.69 -3.80 45.42
N VAL A 39 30.83 -3.97 44.12
CA VAL A 39 29.76 -4.48 43.25
C VAL A 39 30.04 -5.93 42.86
N TYR A 40 29.07 -6.80 43.04
CA TYR A 40 29.09 -8.19 42.62
C TYR A 40 27.90 -8.49 41.72
N ARG A 41 28.10 -9.33 40.68
CA ARG A 41 27.02 -9.77 39.79
C ARG A 41 27.15 -11.27 39.54
N ALA A 42 26.01 -11.92 39.38
CA ALA A 42 25.96 -13.31 38.94
C ALA A 42 26.45 -13.43 37.46
N HIS A 43 26.89 -14.62 37.07
CA HIS A 43 27.28 -14.91 35.70
C HIS A 43 26.04 -14.93 34.76
N THR A 44 24.90 -15.39 35.28
CA THR A 44 23.62 -15.36 34.58
C THR A 44 22.81 -14.15 35.04
N ILE A 45 22.42 -13.33 34.09
CA ILE A 45 21.50 -12.22 34.30
C ILE A 45 20.10 -12.69 33.94
N PRO A 46 19.15 -12.78 34.87
CA PRO A 46 17.77 -13.19 34.60
C PRO A 46 17.08 -12.18 33.69
N TRP A 47 16.31 -12.65 32.71
CA TRP A 47 15.49 -11.79 31.87
C TRP A 47 14.27 -11.26 32.64
N SER A 48 13.82 -10.06 32.33
CA SER A 48 12.56 -9.48 32.83
C SER A 48 11.37 -10.07 32.10
N GLY A 49 10.20 -10.13 32.74
CA GLY A 49 9.05 -10.77 32.16
C GLY A 49 7.72 -10.33 32.76
N TRP A 50 6.75 -11.17 32.55
CA TRP A 50 5.38 -10.99 32.99
C TRP A 50 4.99 -12.08 33.99
N TRP A 51 4.29 -11.70 35.02
CA TRP A 51 3.91 -12.60 36.13
C TRP A 51 2.72 -13.53 35.84
N TRP A 52 2.09 -13.43 34.66
CA TRP A 52 1.02 -14.25 34.16
C TRP A 52 -0.15 -14.42 35.16
N PRO A 53 -1.04 -13.41 35.27
CA PRO A 53 -2.14 -13.43 36.25
C PRO A 53 -3.01 -14.65 36.15
N THR A 54 -3.32 -15.26 37.32
CA THR A 54 -4.23 -16.42 37.42
C THR A 54 -5.65 -16.08 36.93
N ALA A 55 -6.11 -14.86 37.22
CA ALA A 55 -7.43 -14.39 36.81
C ALA A 55 -7.64 -14.29 35.30
N SER A 56 -6.59 -14.00 34.52
CA SER A 56 -6.65 -13.90 33.08
C SER A 56 -6.36 -15.24 32.38
N GLY A 57 -5.51 -16.08 32.96
CA GLY A 57 -5.09 -17.34 32.38
C GLY A 57 -4.39 -17.17 31.02
N GLY A 58 -3.66 -16.06 30.80
CA GLY A 58 -3.16 -15.57 29.53
C GLY A 58 -2.46 -16.59 28.65
N LEU A 59 -1.75 -17.54 29.22
CA LEU A 59 -1.04 -18.58 28.45
C LEU A 59 -1.99 -19.51 27.67
N ALA A 60 -3.25 -19.71 28.12
CA ALA A 60 -4.24 -20.53 27.42
C ALA A 60 -5.38 -19.72 26.81
N THR A 61 -5.75 -18.60 27.43
CA THR A 61 -6.86 -17.76 26.97
C THR A 61 -6.45 -16.72 25.95
N GLY A 62 -5.20 -16.27 26.01
CA GLY A 62 -4.69 -15.10 25.26
C GLY A 62 -5.14 -13.76 25.84
N TYR A 63 -5.97 -13.78 26.90
CA TYR A 63 -6.37 -12.56 27.60
C TYR A 63 -5.18 -11.94 28.32
N ASP A 64 -5.06 -10.61 28.32
CA ASP A 64 -3.88 -9.83 28.78
C ASP A 64 -2.60 -10.05 27.95
N TYR A 65 -2.69 -10.81 26.84
CA TYR A 65 -1.56 -11.00 25.94
C TYR A 65 -2.02 -11.34 24.53
N ARG A 66 -1.91 -10.43 23.58
CA ARG A 66 -2.06 -10.59 22.12
C ARG A 66 -3.29 -11.40 21.60
N GLY A 67 -4.18 -11.91 22.48
CA GLY A 67 -5.36 -12.66 22.06
C GLY A 67 -5.05 -14.10 21.59
N LYS A 68 -5.79 -14.55 20.59
CA LYS A 68 -5.64 -15.89 19.99
C LYS A 68 -4.84 -15.82 18.68
N PRO A 69 -4.01 -16.83 18.38
CA PRO A 69 -3.68 -18.01 19.21
C PRO A 69 -2.82 -17.65 20.43
N SER A 70 -3.17 -18.21 21.60
CA SER A 70 -2.43 -18.04 22.85
C SER A 70 -1.08 -18.78 22.81
N PRO A 71 -0.14 -18.52 23.75
CA PRO A 71 1.12 -19.25 23.80
C PRO A 71 0.97 -20.77 23.78
N ILE A 72 0.01 -21.34 24.53
CA ILE A 72 -0.27 -22.77 24.52
C ILE A 72 -0.90 -23.19 23.19
N ASP A 73 -1.78 -22.37 22.59
CA ASP A 73 -2.35 -22.66 21.26
C ASP A 73 -1.25 -22.78 20.21
N LYS A 74 -0.30 -21.85 20.20
CA LYS A 74 0.85 -21.84 19.27
C LYS A 74 1.73 -23.08 19.46
N TYR A 75 2.07 -23.41 20.69
CA TYR A 75 2.84 -24.61 21.00
C TYR A 75 2.12 -25.88 20.48
N LEU A 76 0.81 -26.00 20.75
CA LEU A 76 0.01 -27.13 20.28
C LEU A 76 -0.09 -27.19 18.76
N LEU A 77 -0.30 -26.06 18.08
CA LEU A 77 -0.32 -25.98 16.62
C LEU A 77 1.01 -26.42 16.00
N LEU A 78 2.14 -26.02 16.58
CA LEU A 78 3.47 -26.38 16.11
C LEU A 78 3.81 -27.87 16.34
N THR A 79 3.33 -28.44 17.44
CA THR A 79 3.69 -29.81 17.84
C THR A 79 2.65 -30.87 17.42
N THR A 80 1.37 -30.50 17.34
CA THR A 80 0.27 -31.45 17.06
C THR A 80 -0.60 -31.07 15.87
N GLY A 81 -0.45 -29.85 15.35
CA GLY A 81 -1.27 -29.30 14.26
C GLY A 81 -2.65 -28.79 14.68
N ILE A 82 -3.04 -28.88 15.96
CA ILE A 82 -4.34 -28.43 16.48
C ILE A 82 -4.18 -27.61 17.77
N SER A 83 -4.96 -26.55 17.94
CA SER A 83 -4.89 -25.64 19.10
C SER A 83 -5.64 -26.14 20.36
N ALA A 84 -6.16 -27.35 20.36
CA ALA A 84 -6.87 -27.98 21.46
C ALA A 84 -6.12 -29.23 21.92
N GLY A 85 -6.20 -29.56 23.20
CA GLY A 85 -5.59 -30.76 23.71
C GLY A 85 -5.35 -30.78 25.23
N PRO A 86 -4.86 -31.91 25.74
CA PRO A 86 -4.71 -32.12 27.17
C PRO A 86 -3.86 -31.08 27.92
N LEU A 87 -2.86 -30.51 27.26
CA LEU A 87 -2.04 -29.42 27.81
C LEU A 87 -2.88 -28.20 28.16
N LYS A 88 -3.74 -27.78 27.23
CA LYS A 88 -4.60 -26.61 27.42
C LYS A 88 -5.63 -26.83 28.53
N ASP A 89 -6.27 -27.98 28.50
CA ASP A 89 -7.25 -28.38 29.54
C ASP A 89 -6.58 -28.46 30.90
N TRP A 90 -5.39 -29.07 31.00
CA TRP A 90 -4.61 -29.15 32.21
C TRP A 90 -4.27 -27.76 32.77
N TYR A 91 -3.83 -26.82 31.91
CA TYR A 91 -3.51 -25.47 32.34
C TYR A 91 -4.75 -24.71 32.85
N LEU A 92 -5.86 -24.77 32.08
CA LEU A 92 -7.11 -24.10 32.47
C LEU A 92 -7.65 -24.62 33.79
N ASN A 93 -7.61 -25.94 34.03
CA ASN A 93 -8.09 -26.54 35.29
C ASN A 93 -7.18 -26.24 36.48
N ARG A 94 -5.90 -25.90 36.27
CA ARG A 94 -4.95 -25.73 37.34
C ARG A 94 -4.58 -24.29 37.68
N TYR A 95 -4.47 -23.46 36.66
CA TYR A 95 -3.89 -22.11 36.78
C TYR A 95 -4.83 -20.99 36.34
N TYR A 96 -5.99 -21.31 35.83
CA TYR A 96 -6.99 -20.31 35.48
C TYR A 96 -8.12 -20.29 36.51
N ASP A 97 -8.25 -19.16 37.20
CA ASP A 97 -9.33 -18.88 38.14
C ASP A 97 -9.76 -17.41 37.97
N PRO A 98 -10.87 -17.12 37.28
CA PRO A 98 -11.31 -15.74 37.04
C PRO A 98 -11.72 -15.00 38.33
N THR A 99 -11.79 -15.69 39.45
CA THR A 99 -12.09 -15.11 40.76
C THR A 99 -10.85 -14.90 41.64
N ALA A 100 -9.66 -15.25 41.12
CA ALA A 100 -8.42 -15.11 41.86
C ALA A 100 -8.09 -13.63 42.15
N GLU A 101 -7.42 -13.39 43.27
CA GLU A 101 -6.94 -12.07 43.63
C GLU A 101 -6.02 -11.48 42.54
N ASN A 102 -6.09 -10.17 42.37
CA ASN A 102 -5.37 -9.47 41.28
C ASN A 102 -3.85 -9.68 41.29
N TRP A 103 -3.27 -10.00 42.45
CA TRP A 103 -1.81 -10.27 42.59
C TRP A 103 -1.45 -11.73 42.33
N SER A 104 -2.43 -12.64 42.29
CA SER A 104 -2.17 -14.07 42.10
C SER A 104 -1.73 -14.38 40.68
N GLY A 105 -0.60 -15.06 40.53
CA GLY A 105 -0.04 -15.42 39.24
C GLY A 105 1.09 -16.43 39.30
N LEU A 106 1.78 -16.56 38.19
CA LEU A 106 2.89 -17.51 38.01
C LEU A 106 4.27 -16.89 38.32
N CYS A 107 4.31 -15.80 39.10
CA CYS A 107 5.56 -15.10 39.40
C CYS A 107 6.66 -16.02 39.98
N PRO A 108 6.40 -16.99 40.88
CA PRO A 108 7.46 -17.86 41.39
C PRO A 108 8.08 -18.74 40.30
N TYR A 109 7.30 -19.12 39.31
CA TYR A 109 7.73 -19.99 38.22
C TYR A 109 8.44 -19.21 37.13
N TRP A 110 7.93 -18.02 36.80
CA TRP A 110 8.61 -17.07 35.94
C TRP A 110 10.01 -16.72 36.48
N ALA A 111 10.11 -16.36 37.75
CA ALA A 111 11.39 -15.99 38.37
C ALA A 111 12.40 -17.15 38.35
N ARG A 112 11.96 -18.41 38.55
CA ARG A 112 12.79 -19.61 38.38
C ARG A 112 13.26 -19.78 36.94
N ALA A 113 12.32 -19.67 35.98
CA ALA A 113 12.62 -19.80 34.58
C ALA A 113 13.68 -18.78 34.15
N SER A 114 13.52 -17.52 34.56
CA SER A 114 14.45 -16.45 34.17
C SER A 114 15.87 -16.64 34.73
N MET A 115 16.01 -17.28 35.90
CA MET A 115 17.31 -17.64 36.48
C MET A 115 17.98 -18.81 35.79
N LEU A 116 17.22 -19.83 35.40
CA LEU A 116 17.75 -21.10 34.92
C LEU A 116 17.89 -21.13 33.38
N GLU A 117 17.11 -20.34 32.68
CA GLU A 117 17.11 -20.18 31.22
C GLU A 117 17.68 -18.78 30.83
N GLY A 118 18.84 -18.42 31.38
CA GLY A 118 19.47 -17.10 31.26
C GLY A 118 20.15 -16.85 29.92
N TYR A 119 19.50 -17.14 28.82
CA TYR A 119 19.90 -16.79 27.46
C TYR A 119 18.94 -15.76 26.85
N ASP A 120 19.40 -15.09 25.79
CA ASP A 120 18.57 -14.14 25.08
C ASP A 120 17.38 -14.84 24.41
N ILE A 121 16.18 -14.39 24.74
CA ILE A 121 14.94 -14.86 24.14
C ILE A 121 14.49 -13.82 23.13
N LEU A 122 14.56 -14.16 21.83
CA LEU A 122 14.15 -13.35 20.71
C LEU A 122 12.91 -13.95 20.04
N PRO A 123 12.10 -13.19 19.33
CA PRO A 123 11.02 -13.76 18.53
C PRO A 123 11.59 -14.66 17.43
N SER A 124 10.76 -15.52 16.86
CA SER A 124 11.11 -16.34 15.71
C SER A 124 9.87 -16.66 14.89
N SER A 125 10.05 -17.09 13.65
CA SER A 125 8.98 -17.64 12.82
C SER A 125 9.18 -19.15 12.64
N GLU A 126 8.21 -19.92 13.08
CA GLU A 126 8.22 -21.38 13.03
C GLU A 126 7.04 -21.86 12.16
N ASN A 127 7.32 -22.51 11.03
CA ASN A 127 6.28 -22.98 10.11
C ASN A 127 5.24 -21.90 9.76
N ASN A 128 5.70 -20.70 9.43
CA ASN A 128 4.89 -19.54 9.11
C ASN A 128 4.04 -18.99 10.30
N MET A 129 4.42 -19.32 11.52
CA MET A 129 3.77 -18.82 12.73
C MET A 129 4.77 -18.02 13.57
N ILE A 130 4.43 -16.80 13.93
CA ILE A 130 5.24 -15.96 14.81
C ILE A 130 5.16 -16.46 16.24
N VAL A 131 6.31 -16.85 16.79
CA VAL A 131 6.50 -17.21 18.20
C VAL A 131 7.22 -16.04 18.86
N ARG A 132 6.46 -15.22 19.57
CA ARG A 132 6.95 -14.00 20.21
C ARG A 132 7.72 -14.31 21.49
N VAL A 133 8.43 -13.30 21.99
CA VAL A 133 9.21 -13.39 23.23
C VAL A 133 8.32 -13.83 24.40
N GLY A 134 7.13 -13.25 24.54
CA GLY A 134 6.19 -13.61 25.60
C GLY A 134 5.65 -15.04 25.50
N ASP A 135 5.42 -15.54 24.27
CA ASP A 135 5.04 -16.95 24.07
C ASP A 135 6.11 -17.88 24.67
N LYS A 136 7.38 -17.63 24.30
CA LYS A 136 8.53 -18.41 24.76
C LYS A 136 8.76 -18.34 26.25
N LYS A 137 8.73 -17.13 26.83
CA LYS A 137 8.87 -16.90 28.27
C LYS A 137 7.73 -17.54 29.06
N GLY A 138 6.50 -17.44 28.54
CA GLY A 138 5.33 -18.04 29.14
C GLY A 138 5.39 -19.56 29.18
N LEU A 139 5.78 -20.20 28.09
CA LEU A 139 5.97 -21.65 28.03
C LEU A 139 7.14 -22.11 28.94
N LEU A 140 8.27 -21.38 28.95
CA LEU A 140 9.37 -21.66 29.87
C LEU A 140 8.95 -21.57 31.34
N THR A 141 8.06 -20.62 31.67
CA THR A 141 7.49 -20.52 33.03
C THR A 141 6.81 -21.82 33.45
N LEU A 142 6.08 -22.47 32.58
CA LEU A 142 5.44 -23.77 32.84
C LEU A 142 6.43 -24.92 32.96
N CYS A 143 7.60 -24.82 32.34
CA CYS A 143 8.67 -25.80 32.49
C CYS A 143 9.31 -25.78 33.88
N HIS A 144 9.07 -24.75 34.65
CA HIS A 144 9.65 -24.55 35.98
C HIS A 144 8.59 -24.42 37.10
N ASP A 145 7.37 -24.91 36.88
CA ASP A 145 6.25 -24.81 37.84
C ASP A 145 6.31 -25.86 38.95
N GLY A 146 7.15 -26.89 38.81
CA GLY A 146 7.45 -27.92 39.81
C GLY A 146 8.90 -27.82 40.31
N GLY A 147 9.18 -28.61 41.38
CA GLY A 147 10.53 -28.75 41.90
C GLY A 147 10.67 -28.39 43.38
N ASN A 148 11.88 -28.59 43.89
CA ASN A 148 12.24 -28.34 45.27
C ASN A 148 13.04 -27.05 45.39
N LEU A 149 12.78 -26.30 46.44
CA LEU A 149 13.51 -25.09 46.83
C LEU A 149 14.25 -25.31 48.15
N THR A 150 15.47 -24.81 48.24
CA THR A 150 15.98 -24.42 49.58
C THR A 150 15.48 -23.01 49.87
N GLN A 151 15.09 -22.79 51.11
CA GLN A 151 14.51 -21.54 51.54
C GLN A 151 15.15 -21.09 52.86
N SER A 152 15.24 -19.78 53.05
CA SER A 152 15.61 -19.17 54.31
C SER A 152 14.80 -17.92 54.54
N SER A 153 14.75 -17.49 55.80
CA SER A 153 14.04 -16.29 56.19
C SER A 153 14.83 -15.06 55.75
N GLY A 154 14.21 -14.22 54.90
CA GLY A 154 14.74 -12.90 54.59
C GLY A 154 14.67 -11.89 55.75
N ARG A 155 13.96 -12.23 56.81
CA ARG A 155 13.78 -11.39 58.00
C ARG A 155 15.05 -11.28 58.87
N ASP A 156 15.97 -12.25 58.70
CA ASP A 156 17.27 -12.23 59.37
C ASP A 156 18.31 -11.59 58.46
N PRO A 157 18.92 -10.44 58.84
CA PRO A 157 19.94 -9.81 58.01
C PRO A 157 21.24 -10.64 57.89
N VAL A 158 21.50 -11.57 58.82
CA VAL A 158 22.59 -12.54 58.71
C VAL A 158 22.38 -13.49 57.54
N GLU A 159 21.20 -14.06 57.47
CA GLU A 159 20.82 -14.93 56.36
C GLU A 159 20.84 -14.17 55.01
N PHE A 160 20.26 -12.97 54.95
CA PHE A 160 20.32 -12.12 53.75
C PHE A 160 21.76 -11.85 53.30
N HIS A 161 22.61 -11.46 54.22
CA HIS A 161 24.05 -11.21 53.93
C HIS A 161 24.73 -12.50 53.44
N TYR A 162 24.51 -13.63 54.13
CA TYR A 162 25.06 -14.92 53.71
C TYR A 162 24.63 -15.35 52.33
N TRP A 163 23.33 -15.15 51.96
CA TRP A 163 22.81 -15.51 50.62
C TRP A 163 23.45 -14.69 49.52
N LEU A 164 23.63 -13.37 49.70
CA LEU A 164 24.30 -12.51 48.72
C LEU A 164 25.74 -13.01 48.43
N PHE A 165 26.50 -13.31 49.46
CA PHE A 165 27.89 -13.75 49.27
C PHE A 165 27.99 -15.20 48.78
N LYS A 166 27.15 -16.10 49.28
CA LYS A 166 27.13 -17.49 48.86
C LYS A 166 26.73 -17.65 47.39
N TYR A 167 25.61 -17.12 47.03
CA TYR A 167 25.05 -17.36 45.67
C TYR A 167 25.69 -16.42 44.64
N ILE A 168 25.65 -15.11 44.85
CA ILE A 168 26.12 -14.16 43.86
C ILE A 168 27.63 -14.07 43.77
N GLN A 169 28.31 -13.79 44.93
CA GLN A 169 29.75 -13.60 44.91
C GLN A 169 30.53 -14.91 44.72
N ALA A 170 30.18 -15.98 45.49
CA ALA A 170 30.98 -17.19 45.51
C ALA A 170 30.59 -18.16 44.36
N GLN A 171 29.31 -18.28 44.06
CA GLN A 171 28.81 -19.22 43.04
C GLN A 171 28.52 -18.54 41.68
N GLY A 172 28.44 -17.21 41.62
CA GLY A 172 28.09 -16.46 40.42
C GLY A 172 26.65 -16.76 39.94
N GLN A 173 25.74 -17.10 40.86
CA GLN A 173 24.38 -17.49 40.56
C GLN A 173 23.36 -16.52 41.17
N PRO A 174 22.26 -16.21 40.49
CA PRO A 174 21.13 -15.46 41.05
C PRO A 174 20.36 -16.32 42.04
N PHE A 175 19.60 -15.68 42.91
CA PHE A 175 18.64 -16.37 43.79
C PHE A 175 17.31 -15.61 43.85
N LEU A 176 16.26 -16.26 44.33
CA LEU A 176 14.92 -15.70 44.48
C LEU A 176 14.78 -14.98 45.81
N ALA A 177 14.16 -13.82 45.79
CA ALA A 177 13.81 -13.13 47.03
C ALA A 177 12.41 -12.52 46.94
N ASP A 178 11.63 -12.73 48.00
CA ASP A 178 10.47 -11.87 48.25
C ASP A 178 10.99 -10.60 48.92
N LEU A 179 10.92 -9.49 48.18
CA LEU A 179 11.57 -8.26 48.57
C LEU A 179 10.76 -7.40 49.55
N SER A 180 9.51 -7.77 49.83
CA SER A 180 8.60 -7.00 50.68
C SER A 180 8.13 -7.87 51.85
N PHE A 181 8.06 -7.26 53.00
CA PHE A 181 7.45 -7.87 54.18
C PHE A 181 5.93 -7.69 54.12
N GLY A 182 5.19 -8.80 53.94
CA GLY A 182 3.74 -8.77 53.81
C GLY A 182 3.10 -10.14 53.71
N THR A 183 1.81 -10.14 53.31
CA THR A 183 1.03 -11.37 53.10
C THR A 183 1.07 -11.84 51.66
N GLU A 184 1.44 -10.96 50.74
CA GLU A 184 1.60 -11.27 49.34
C GLU A 184 3.04 -11.77 49.10
N VAL A 185 3.19 -12.81 48.31
CA VAL A 185 4.50 -13.41 47.99
C VAL A 185 4.88 -13.07 46.57
N TRP A 186 5.88 -12.19 46.44
CA TRP A 186 6.43 -11.75 45.18
C TRP A 186 7.90 -12.14 45.04
N TYR A 187 8.17 -13.20 44.28
CA TYR A 187 9.54 -13.62 44.01
C TYR A 187 10.18 -12.86 42.85
N TYR A 188 11.32 -12.23 43.15
CA TYR A 188 12.18 -11.59 42.18
C TYR A 188 13.50 -12.33 42.08
N PRO A 189 14.08 -12.46 40.86
CA PRO A 189 15.43 -13.01 40.70
C PRO A 189 16.46 -11.92 40.98
N VAL A 190 17.16 -12.03 42.11
CA VAL A 190 18.27 -11.16 42.54
C VAL A 190 19.55 -11.70 41.93
N TYR A 191 20.25 -10.89 41.15
CA TYR A 191 21.45 -11.28 40.42
C TYR A 191 22.70 -10.41 40.66
N GLY A 192 22.56 -9.41 41.49
CA GLY A 192 23.70 -8.58 41.83
C GLY A 192 23.45 -7.77 43.09
N PHE A 193 24.54 -7.23 43.64
CA PHE A 193 24.47 -6.29 44.74
C PHE A 193 25.72 -5.37 44.79
N GLU A 194 25.50 -4.19 45.32
CA GLU A 194 26.53 -3.28 45.77
C GLU A 194 26.49 -3.20 47.28
N ILE A 195 27.64 -3.32 47.96
CA ILE A 195 27.72 -3.32 49.41
C ILE A 195 28.82 -2.37 49.88
N SER A 196 28.48 -1.56 50.87
CA SER A 196 29.44 -0.74 51.61
C SER A 196 29.30 -0.94 53.12
N SER A 197 30.36 -0.79 53.84
CA SER A 197 30.35 -1.00 55.29
C SER A 197 31.12 0.06 56.04
N THR A 198 30.68 0.27 57.29
CA THR A 198 31.45 1.05 58.29
C THR A 198 31.60 0.21 59.57
N SER A 199 32.72 0.20 60.14
CA SER A 199 32.99 -0.43 61.45
C SER A 199 32.59 0.50 62.59
N SER A 200 31.73 0.05 63.47
CA SER A 200 31.38 0.78 64.72
C SER A 200 31.95 0.09 65.99
N GLY A 201 33.23 -0.16 65.97
CA GLY A 201 33.90 -0.92 67.01
C GLY A 201 34.43 -2.28 66.54
N GLN A 202 35.01 -3.06 67.50
CA GLN A 202 35.64 -4.35 67.18
C GLN A 202 34.59 -5.49 66.90
N THR A 203 33.31 -5.31 67.27
CA THR A 203 32.33 -6.34 67.31
C THR A 203 31.07 -6.01 66.51
N THR A 204 31.00 -4.88 65.85
CA THR A 204 29.82 -4.50 65.04
C THR A 204 30.28 -3.79 63.77
N ALA A 205 29.66 -4.18 62.66
CA ALA A 205 29.78 -3.45 61.39
C ALA A 205 28.38 -3.15 60.83
N SER A 206 28.21 -1.91 60.38
CA SER A 206 27.00 -1.43 59.73
C SER A 206 27.17 -1.55 58.23
N PHE A 207 26.18 -2.14 57.54
CA PHE A 207 26.16 -2.36 56.10
C PHE A 207 25.03 -1.57 55.46
N ARG A 208 25.34 -1.08 54.25
CA ARG A 208 24.33 -0.64 53.28
C ARG A 208 24.52 -1.45 52.02
N THR A 209 23.47 -2.14 51.63
CA THR A 209 23.47 -3.05 50.45
C THR A 209 22.35 -2.66 49.51
N THR A 210 22.71 -2.43 48.27
CA THR A 210 21.74 -2.25 47.17
C THR A 210 21.75 -3.50 46.32
N ILE A 211 20.63 -4.20 46.21
CA ILE A 211 20.51 -5.37 45.35
C ILE A 211 20.04 -4.97 43.96
N PHE A 212 20.42 -5.76 42.96
CA PHE A 212 19.96 -5.68 41.57
C PHE A 212 19.10 -6.88 41.24
N TYR A 213 17.91 -6.65 40.68
CA TYR A 213 16.96 -7.70 40.35
C TYR A 213 16.20 -7.38 39.06
N ALA A 214 15.69 -8.42 38.39
CA ALA A 214 14.93 -8.25 37.17
C ALA A 214 13.43 -7.95 37.45
N ALA A 215 12.85 -7.03 36.71
CA ALA A 215 11.46 -6.64 36.82
C ALA A 215 10.50 -7.74 36.32
N ASP A 216 9.30 -7.83 36.92
CA ASP A 216 8.23 -8.78 36.59
C ASP A 216 6.97 -8.14 35.95
N ASN A 217 6.97 -6.82 35.81
CA ASN A 217 5.84 -6.04 35.31
C ASN A 217 6.16 -5.31 33.99
N VAL A 218 6.97 -5.91 33.17
CA VAL A 218 7.24 -5.44 31.82
C VAL A 218 6.28 -6.08 30.83
N SER A 219 6.26 -5.56 29.59
CA SER A 219 5.55 -6.27 28.51
C SER A 219 6.00 -7.74 28.44
N PRO A 220 5.11 -8.72 28.23
CA PRO A 220 5.53 -10.09 27.99
C PRO A 220 6.57 -10.23 26.89
N ASP A 221 6.51 -9.37 25.85
CA ASP A 221 7.44 -9.34 24.73
C ASP A 221 8.73 -8.55 24.98
N TYR A 222 8.95 -8.00 26.19
CA TYR A 222 10.16 -7.25 26.54
C TYR A 222 11.42 -8.10 26.35
N ILE A 223 12.42 -7.61 25.64
CA ILE A 223 13.69 -8.29 25.38
C ILE A 223 14.73 -7.85 26.41
N GLY A 224 15.43 -8.83 27.01
CA GLY A 224 16.51 -8.54 27.96
C GLY A 224 16.02 -8.34 29.40
N THR A 225 16.77 -7.52 30.14
CA THR A 225 16.57 -7.29 31.58
C THR A 225 16.33 -5.82 31.88
N LEU A 226 15.19 -5.49 32.45
CA LEU A 226 14.98 -4.22 33.13
C LEU A 226 15.48 -4.37 34.56
N GLU A 227 16.65 -3.78 34.84
CA GLU A 227 17.24 -3.80 36.16
C GLU A 227 16.48 -2.87 37.11
N LEU A 228 16.03 -3.42 38.21
CA LEU A 228 15.51 -2.67 39.33
C LEU A 228 16.47 -2.79 40.51
N THR A 229 16.42 -1.81 41.42
CA THR A 229 17.28 -1.76 42.59
C THR A 229 16.47 -1.57 43.85
N ARG A 230 16.96 -2.16 44.97
CA ARG A 230 16.42 -1.91 46.28
C ARG A 230 17.53 -1.91 47.32
N SER A 231 17.50 -0.92 48.20
CA SER A 231 18.56 -0.75 49.22
C SER A 231 18.11 -1.14 50.60
N TYR A 232 18.98 -1.82 51.30
CA TYR A 232 18.78 -2.28 52.67
C TYR A 232 19.93 -1.81 53.58
N ALA A 233 19.63 -1.55 54.85
CA ALA A 233 20.60 -1.20 55.90
C ALA A 233 20.47 -2.15 57.09
N TYR A 234 21.59 -2.64 57.57
CA TYR A 234 21.63 -3.57 58.68
C TYR A 234 22.98 -3.53 59.42
N ASP A 235 22.96 -3.99 60.69
CA ASP A 235 24.13 -4.24 61.48
C ASP A 235 24.39 -5.73 61.60
N LEU A 236 25.64 -6.14 61.54
CA LEU A 236 26.09 -7.49 61.90
C LEU A 236 27.00 -7.45 63.09
N TYR A 237 26.83 -8.45 63.94
CA TYR A 237 27.61 -8.59 65.18
C TYR A 237 28.62 -9.72 65.00
N TYR A 238 29.85 -9.51 65.52
CA TYR A 238 30.99 -10.38 65.42
C TYR A 238 31.53 -10.79 66.75
N ASN A 239 31.99 -12.02 66.88
CA ASN A 239 32.76 -12.45 68.04
C ASN A 239 34.26 -12.05 67.85
N ALA A 240 35.09 -12.32 68.89
CA ALA A 240 36.50 -12.03 68.88
C ALA A 240 37.31 -12.75 67.76
N LYS A 241 36.74 -13.81 67.15
CA LYS A 241 37.29 -14.54 65.98
C LYS A 241 36.93 -13.97 64.68
N GLY A 242 36.05 -12.96 64.64
CA GLY A 242 35.51 -12.40 63.42
C GLY A 242 34.34 -13.20 62.79
N GLU A 243 33.73 -14.13 63.50
CA GLU A 243 32.56 -14.89 63.07
C GLU A 243 31.30 -14.09 63.39
N ILE A 244 30.34 -14.08 62.43
CA ILE A 244 29.04 -13.43 62.63
C ILE A 244 28.24 -14.17 63.68
N THR A 245 27.76 -13.46 64.70
CA THR A 245 26.99 -14.00 65.80
C THR A 245 25.51 -13.57 65.81
N GLY A 246 25.18 -12.60 64.97
CA GLY A 246 23.82 -12.09 64.81
C GLY A 246 23.78 -10.79 64.05
N GLY A 247 22.61 -10.24 63.88
CA GLY A 247 22.43 -8.95 63.17
C GLY A 247 21.04 -8.36 63.46
N ARG A 248 20.85 -7.15 62.98
CA ARG A 248 19.56 -6.48 63.00
C ARG A 248 19.38 -5.59 61.80
N TRP A 249 18.19 -5.48 61.29
CA TRP A 249 17.82 -4.46 60.33
C TRP A 249 17.88 -3.06 60.96
N THR A 250 18.28 -2.04 60.18
CA THR A 250 18.37 -0.65 60.67
C THR A 250 17.66 0.32 59.70
N GLY A 251 17.34 1.50 60.20
CA GLY A 251 16.61 2.50 59.40
C GLY A 251 15.30 2.01 58.89
N ASN A 252 15.01 2.34 57.60
CA ASN A 252 13.76 1.92 56.94
C ASN A 252 13.66 0.39 56.71
N SER A 253 14.80 -0.31 56.80
CA SER A 253 14.84 -1.76 56.61
C SER A 253 14.28 -2.56 57.81
N VAL A 254 14.02 -1.90 58.93
CA VAL A 254 13.33 -2.54 60.09
C VAL A 254 11.94 -3.04 59.73
N THR A 255 11.24 -2.27 58.89
CA THR A 255 9.86 -2.61 58.46
C THR A 255 9.77 -2.93 56.97
N ASN A 256 10.87 -2.81 56.25
CA ASN A 256 10.91 -3.01 54.81
C ASN A 256 12.18 -3.78 54.42
N HIS A 257 12.18 -5.07 54.72
CA HIS A 257 13.25 -6.03 54.44
C HIS A 257 12.71 -7.19 53.63
N PRO A 258 13.55 -8.04 53.00
CA PRO A 258 13.07 -9.26 52.38
C PRO A 258 12.35 -10.15 53.37
N ASP A 259 11.26 -10.79 52.95
CA ASP A 259 10.50 -11.75 53.76
C ASP A 259 11.06 -13.17 53.60
N MET A 260 11.36 -13.58 52.38
CA MET A 260 11.86 -14.91 52.10
C MET A 260 12.98 -14.89 51.05
N LEU A 261 13.92 -15.80 51.17
CA LEU A 261 14.99 -16.10 50.25
C LEU A 261 14.84 -17.56 49.79
N ALA A 262 15.04 -17.81 48.47
CA ALA A 262 14.87 -19.15 47.93
C ALA A 262 15.84 -19.42 46.77
N TYR A 263 16.24 -20.68 46.64
CA TYR A 263 17.06 -21.11 45.52
C TYR A 263 16.54 -22.48 45.02
N PRO A 264 16.34 -22.67 43.70
CA PRO A 264 15.84 -23.91 43.14
C PRO A 264 16.91 -25.01 43.15
N LEU A 265 16.67 -26.09 43.87
CA LEU A 265 17.51 -27.29 43.89
C LEU A 265 17.20 -28.21 42.70
N SER A 266 15.96 -28.23 42.29
CA SER A 266 15.49 -28.96 41.11
C SER A 266 14.21 -28.30 40.56
N THR A 267 14.02 -28.39 39.24
CA THR A 267 12.81 -27.91 38.60
C THR A 267 12.35 -28.91 37.53
N TYR A 268 11.03 -28.96 37.31
CA TYR A 268 10.37 -29.77 36.30
C TYR A 268 9.00 -29.17 35.96
N ALA A 269 8.46 -29.50 34.78
CA ALA A 269 7.08 -29.18 34.46
C ALA A 269 6.14 -30.14 35.20
N LYS A 270 5.13 -29.60 35.92
CA LYS A 270 4.08 -30.44 36.49
C LYS A 270 3.14 -31.00 35.44
N CYS A 271 3.01 -30.32 34.33
CA CYS A 271 2.19 -30.76 33.22
C CYS A 271 2.87 -31.91 32.47
N PRO A 272 2.25 -33.11 32.41
CA PRO A 272 2.83 -34.24 31.69
C PRO A 272 2.70 -34.13 30.15
N TYR A 273 1.98 -33.15 29.66
CA TYR A 273 1.72 -32.92 28.24
C TYR A 273 2.56 -31.82 27.65
N LEU A 274 3.50 -31.23 28.42
CA LEU A 274 4.44 -30.20 27.97
C LEU A 274 5.82 -30.81 27.83
N ASP A 275 6.35 -30.83 26.61
CA ASP A 275 7.72 -31.21 26.34
C ASP A 275 8.61 -29.98 26.52
N CYS A 276 9.35 -29.92 27.61
CA CYS A 276 10.24 -28.79 27.92
C CYS A 276 11.51 -28.73 27.07
N ASP A 277 11.90 -29.82 26.46
CA ASP A 277 13.04 -29.80 25.53
C ASP A 277 12.63 -29.11 24.23
N GLU A 278 11.40 -29.36 23.75
CA GLU A 278 10.82 -28.63 22.62
C GLU A 278 10.56 -27.16 22.94
N VAL A 279 10.06 -26.84 24.15
CA VAL A 279 9.93 -25.46 24.60
C VAL A 279 11.29 -24.74 24.60
N ARG A 280 12.35 -25.39 25.07
CA ARG A 280 13.71 -24.81 25.04
C ARG A 280 14.25 -24.66 23.63
N ARG A 281 13.94 -25.60 22.74
CA ARG A 281 14.26 -25.47 21.32
C ARG A 281 13.64 -24.23 20.73
N LEU A 282 12.31 -24.04 20.93
CA LEU A 282 11.59 -22.87 20.48
C LEU A 282 12.13 -21.57 21.10
N ALA A 283 12.45 -21.59 22.40
CA ALA A 283 12.94 -20.41 23.11
C ALA A 283 14.32 -19.95 22.60
N LYS A 284 15.16 -20.90 22.13
CA LYS A 284 16.48 -20.62 21.57
C LYS A 284 16.45 -20.31 20.08
N SER A 285 15.36 -20.55 19.41
CA SER A 285 15.19 -20.19 17.99
C SER A 285 15.23 -18.67 17.84
N LYS A 286 16.03 -18.18 16.91
CA LYS A 286 16.32 -16.75 16.71
C LYS A 286 16.07 -16.30 15.29
N ASP A 287 15.51 -17.17 14.46
CA ASP A 287 15.44 -16.94 13.04
C ASP A 287 14.08 -17.35 12.50
N ASP A 288 13.84 -17.10 11.25
CA ASP A 288 12.63 -17.57 10.62
C ASP A 288 12.86 -18.84 9.75
N PHE A 289 11.76 -19.47 9.36
CA PHE A 289 11.80 -20.75 8.68
C PHE A 289 12.29 -20.67 7.23
N LEU A 290 12.37 -19.47 6.65
CA LEU A 290 12.84 -19.24 5.28
C LEU A 290 14.36 -19.08 5.22
N GLU A 291 14.97 -18.56 6.27
CA GLU A 291 16.38 -18.28 6.27
C GLU A 291 17.22 -19.50 6.64
N LYS A 292 18.34 -19.63 5.93
CA LYS A 292 19.41 -20.55 6.28
C LYS A 292 20.59 -19.74 6.75
N ALA A 293 21.22 -20.17 7.82
CA ALA A 293 22.42 -19.53 8.35
C ALA A 293 23.41 -19.16 7.24
N GLY A 294 23.72 -17.85 7.11
CA GLY A 294 24.70 -17.36 6.16
C GLY A 294 24.22 -16.36 5.12
N ASN A 295 23.07 -15.72 5.29
CA ASN A 295 22.56 -14.59 4.48
C ASN A 295 22.54 -14.80 2.96
N ALA A 296 22.41 -16.04 2.49
CA ALA A 296 22.21 -16.31 1.08
C ALA A 296 20.76 -15.98 0.71
N PRO A 297 20.52 -15.16 -0.34
CA PRO A 297 19.16 -14.81 -0.74
C PRO A 297 18.32 -16.07 -1.00
N GLN A 298 17.13 -16.14 -0.40
CA GLN A 298 16.19 -17.24 -0.58
C GLN A 298 15.20 -16.90 -1.70
N SER A 299 14.87 -17.89 -2.53
CA SER A 299 13.83 -17.72 -3.53
C SER A 299 12.46 -17.74 -2.87
N LEU A 300 11.63 -16.74 -3.18
CA LEU A 300 10.26 -16.67 -2.71
C LEU A 300 9.32 -17.26 -3.77
N ASP A 301 8.58 -18.29 -3.36
CA ASP A 301 7.43 -18.76 -4.09
C ASP A 301 6.18 -17.87 -3.80
N PRO A 302 5.16 -17.90 -4.66
CA PRO A 302 3.90 -17.23 -4.33
C PRO A 302 3.31 -17.75 -3.00
N GLY A 303 2.96 -16.83 -2.10
CA GLY A 303 2.47 -17.17 -0.77
C GLY A 303 2.46 -15.97 0.18
N THR A 304 2.01 -16.20 1.40
CA THR A 304 2.09 -15.24 2.49
C THR A 304 2.97 -15.81 3.60
N TYR A 305 3.95 -15.03 4.02
CA TYR A 305 4.99 -15.38 4.97
C TYR A 305 4.91 -14.44 6.18
N ASN A 306 5.01 -14.99 7.38
CA ASN A 306 5.11 -14.25 8.63
C ASN A 306 6.52 -14.41 9.16
N LEU A 307 7.28 -13.34 9.23
CA LEU A 307 8.72 -13.33 9.36
C LEU A 307 9.18 -12.39 10.48
N VAL A 308 10.44 -12.55 10.90
CA VAL A 308 11.06 -11.74 11.96
C VAL A 308 12.40 -11.24 11.47
N LEU A 309 12.60 -9.94 11.47
CA LEU A 309 13.84 -9.30 11.02
C LEU A 309 14.84 -9.23 12.19
N LEU A 310 15.75 -10.20 12.27
CA LEU A 310 16.83 -10.25 13.28
C LEU A 310 18.20 -9.87 12.73
N ASP A 311 18.35 -9.84 11.43
CA ASP A 311 19.43 -9.25 10.65
C ASP A 311 18.89 -8.79 9.28
N GLU A 312 19.72 -8.61 8.26
CA GLU A 312 19.26 -8.21 6.93
C GLU A 312 18.62 -9.41 6.21
N ASP A 313 17.30 -9.34 5.93
CA ASP A 313 16.61 -10.36 5.14
C ASP A 313 16.73 -10.06 3.65
N ARG A 314 17.13 -11.05 2.88
CA ARG A 314 17.30 -10.92 1.43
C ARG A 314 16.67 -12.06 0.66
N TYR A 315 15.74 -11.71 -0.23
CA TYR A 315 14.97 -12.68 -1.01
C TYR A 315 15.14 -12.47 -2.51
N ILE A 316 15.04 -13.58 -3.25
CA ILE A 316 15.03 -13.59 -4.72
C ILE A 316 13.57 -13.59 -5.18
N LEU A 317 13.19 -12.56 -5.91
CA LEU A 317 11.94 -12.52 -6.65
C LEU A 317 12.16 -13.12 -8.02
N ALA A 318 11.81 -14.39 -8.16
CA ALA A 318 11.98 -15.15 -9.40
C ALA A 318 10.77 -14.98 -10.33
N GLY A 319 11.01 -14.95 -11.64
CA GLY A 319 9.97 -14.85 -12.67
C GLY A 319 10.53 -14.99 -14.06
N GLN A 320 9.64 -14.97 -15.08
CA GLN A 320 10.00 -14.86 -16.48
C GLN A 320 9.92 -13.40 -16.93
N PRO A 321 10.67 -12.99 -17.96
CA PRO A 321 10.46 -11.69 -18.56
C PRO A 321 9.00 -11.52 -19.00
N GLY A 322 8.35 -10.45 -18.55
CA GLY A 322 6.93 -10.20 -18.81
C GLY A 322 5.98 -10.55 -17.67
N ASP A 323 6.39 -11.42 -16.73
CA ASP A 323 5.59 -11.67 -15.52
C ASP A 323 5.43 -10.41 -14.68
N THR A 324 4.37 -10.37 -13.90
CA THR A 324 4.18 -9.37 -12.85
C THR A 324 4.20 -10.06 -11.49
N VAL A 325 4.96 -9.50 -10.55
CA VAL A 325 4.97 -9.93 -9.15
C VAL A 325 4.35 -8.83 -8.30
N TYR A 326 3.25 -9.18 -7.65
CA TYR A 326 2.69 -8.38 -6.57
C TYR A 326 3.44 -8.69 -5.29
N LEU A 327 3.89 -7.67 -4.61
CA LEU A 327 4.59 -7.74 -3.36
C LEU A 327 3.91 -6.83 -2.34
N GLU A 328 3.57 -7.36 -1.19
CA GLU A 328 3.04 -6.61 -0.07
C GLU A 328 3.88 -6.94 1.17
N VAL A 329 4.39 -5.91 1.80
CA VAL A 329 5.10 -5.99 3.09
C VAL A 329 4.29 -5.21 4.11
N MET A 330 3.91 -5.86 5.19
CA MET A 330 3.20 -5.23 6.30
C MET A 330 4.03 -5.38 7.57
N GLN A 331 4.38 -4.27 8.18
CA GLN A 331 5.03 -4.23 9.47
C GLN A 331 4.02 -4.44 10.59
N ASP A 332 4.36 -5.25 11.58
CA ASP A 332 3.57 -5.42 12.80
C ASP A 332 3.69 -4.17 13.70
N ASP A 333 2.74 -3.98 14.59
CA ASP A 333 2.70 -2.85 15.54
C ASP A 333 3.63 -3.02 16.75
N SER A 334 4.43 -4.07 16.79
CA SER A 334 5.25 -4.44 17.94
C SER A 334 6.62 -3.78 18.00
N SER A 335 7.07 -3.17 16.92
CA SER A 335 8.37 -2.49 16.83
C SER A 335 8.20 -0.99 16.56
N ASP A 336 8.98 -0.18 17.26
CA ASP A 336 9.11 1.27 17.03
C ASP A 336 10.18 1.58 15.96
N GLU A 337 10.98 0.60 15.56
CA GLU A 337 12.01 0.75 14.52
C GLU A 337 11.39 0.73 13.12
N ALA A 338 11.84 1.64 12.26
CA ALA A 338 11.40 1.68 10.88
C ALA A 338 11.90 0.44 10.11
N LEU A 339 11.01 -0.16 9.32
CA LEU A 339 11.32 -1.25 8.40
C LEU A 339 11.62 -0.69 7.01
N GLU A 340 12.86 -0.81 6.57
CA GLU A 340 13.29 -0.40 5.23
C GLU A 340 13.07 -1.52 4.22
N VAL A 341 12.25 -1.26 3.21
CA VAL A 341 11.93 -2.20 2.12
C VAL A 341 12.59 -1.71 0.84
N ARG A 342 13.46 -2.51 0.24
CA ARG A 342 14.16 -2.16 -0.99
C ARG A 342 14.09 -3.30 -2.01
N ILE A 343 13.81 -2.98 -3.28
CA ILE A 343 13.90 -3.91 -4.40
C ILE A 343 15.00 -3.43 -5.34
N THR A 344 15.90 -4.33 -5.73
CA THR A 344 17.00 -4.04 -6.66
C THR A 344 17.02 -5.03 -7.83
N ASP A 345 17.61 -4.59 -8.93
CA ASP A 345 17.98 -5.46 -10.05
C ASP A 345 19.29 -6.22 -9.79
N THR A 346 19.74 -7.00 -10.75
CA THR A 346 20.99 -7.77 -10.70
C THR A 346 22.27 -6.91 -10.64
N LEU A 347 22.15 -5.61 -10.91
CA LEU A 347 23.24 -4.62 -10.81
C LEU A 347 23.14 -3.79 -9.51
N ASP A 348 22.36 -4.25 -8.55
CA ASP A 348 22.06 -3.56 -7.27
C ASP A 348 21.45 -2.16 -7.43
N LYS A 349 20.86 -1.89 -8.58
CA LYS A 349 20.15 -0.63 -8.82
C LYS A 349 18.76 -0.71 -8.22
N SER A 350 18.44 0.23 -7.33
CA SER A 350 17.12 0.30 -6.69
C SER A 350 16.04 0.60 -7.72
N VAL A 351 15.04 -0.26 -7.78
CA VAL A 351 13.79 -0.08 -8.54
C VAL A 351 12.64 0.35 -7.63
N PHE A 352 12.74 0.05 -6.34
CA PHE A 352 11.79 0.47 -5.31
C PHE A 352 12.51 0.63 -3.97
N SER A 353 12.11 1.62 -3.17
CA SER A 353 12.58 1.78 -1.79
C SER A 353 11.52 2.51 -0.99
N ARG A 354 11.18 1.99 0.18
CA ARG A 354 10.22 2.60 1.10
C ARG A 354 10.60 2.27 2.54
N SER A 355 10.50 3.28 3.41
CA SER A 355 10.53 3.12 4.86
C SER A 355 9.11 2.95 5.37
N LEU A 356 8.88 1.96 6.22
CA LEU A 356 7.62 1.72 6.91
C LEU A 356 7.79 2.11 8.37
N ASP A 357 6.90 2.95 8.86
CA ASP A 357 6.86 3.36 10.25
C ASP A 357 5.62 2.72 10.90
N HIS A 358 5.82 2.06 12.02
CA HIS A 358 4.80 1.58 12.96
C HIS A 358 3.48 1.08 12.32
N ALA A 359 3.35 -0.23 12.14
CA ALA A 359 2.23 -0.87 11.42
C ALA A 359 2.07 -0.39 9.96
N GLY A 360 3.17 0.04 9.34
CA GLY A 360 3.18 0.50 7.96
C GLY A 360 3.01 -0.61 6.93
N GLN A 361 2.58 -0.24 5.73
CA GLN A 361 2.41 -1.13 4.60
C GLN A 361 3.15 -0.61 3.37
N ALA A 362 3.85 -1.48 2.69
CA ALA A 362 4.37 -1.24 1.35
C ALA A 362 3.74 -2.23 0.38
N VAL A 363 3.19 -1.72 -0.71
CA VAL A 363 2.72 -2.55 -1.81
C VAL A 363 3.45 -2.12 -3.07
N TYR A 364 3.92 -3.09 -3.82
CA TYR A 364 4.61 -2.86 -5.08
C TYR A 364 4.26 -3.91 -6.12
N MET A 365 4.03 -3.45 -7.33
CA MET A 365 3.85 -4.32 -8.49
C MET A 365 5.11 -4.26 -9.33
N LEU A 366 5.86 -5.34 -9.31
CA LEU A 366 7.10 -5.48 -10.06
C LEU A 366 6.84 -6.19 -11.37
N LYS A 367 7.00 -5.50 -12.50
CA LYS A 367 7.05 -6.18 -13.78
C LYS A 367 8.46 -6.70 -14.04
N MET A 368 8.54 -8.00 -14.24
CA MET A 368 9.80 -8.71 -14.48
C MET A 368 10.32 -8.43 -15.88
N ARG A 369 11.44 -7.70 -15.99
CA ARG A 369 12.13 -7.44 -17.25
C ARG A 369 13.34 -8.30 -17.42
N ASN A 370 14.22 -8.21 -16.45
CA ASN A 370 15.49 -8.88 -16.37
C ASN A 370 15.57 -9.60 -15.02
N PRO A 371 14.74 -10.61 -14.78
CA PRO A 371 14.78 -11.34 -13.52
C PRO A 371 16.15 -12.05 -13.37
N PRO A 372 16.58 -12.38 -12.15
CA PRO A 372 15.85 -12.13 -10.90
C PRO A 372 15.98 -10.70 -10.39
N TYR A 373 15.07 -10.32 -9.49
CA TYR A 373 15.18 -9.15 -8.65
C TYR A 373 15.40 -9.56 -7.20
N PHE A 374 15.93 -8.66 -6.38
CA PHE A 374 16.20 -8.90 -4.98
C PHE A 374 15.34 -7.97 -4.11
N LEU A 375 14.60 -8.57 -3.20
CA LEU A 375 13.95 -7.84 -2.11
C LEU A 375 14.89 -7.88 -0.91
N THR A 376 15.17 -6.71 -0.33
CA THR A 376 15.98 -6.58 0.89
C THR A 376 15.18 -5.82 1.92
N LEU A 377 15.13 -6.37 3.15
CA LEU A 377 14.52 -5.74 4.31
C LEU A 377 15.60 -5.46 5.34
N THR A 378 15.61 -4.25 5.89
CA THR A 378 16.61 -3.82 6.88
C THR A 378 15.98 -2.93 7.94
N GLN A 379 16.64 -2.81 9.09
CA GLN A 379 16.33 -1.87 10.16
C GLN A 379 17.61 -1.40 10.87
N ASN A 380 17.51 -0.40 11.74
CA ASN A 380 18.72 0.12 12.43
C ASN A 380 19.17 -0.73 13.62
N ASN A 381 18.25 -1.34 14.34
CA ASN A 381 18.55 -2.06 15.58
C ASN A 381 17.82 -3.40 15.67
N TYR A 382 18.46 -4.44 15.17
CA TYR A 382 17.89 -5.78 15.09
C TYR A 382 17.69 -6.49 16.45
N VAL A 383 18.53 -6.19 17.45
CA VAL A 383 18.58 -6.99 18.68
C VAL A 383 17.62 -6.50 19.75
N LYS A 384 17.46 -5.18 19.87
CA LYS A 384 16.63 -4.60 20.94
C LYS A 384 15.16 -4.49 20.57
N ASP A 385 14.90 -4.29 19.31
CA ASP A 385 13.54 -4.08 18.80
C ASP A 385 13.39 -4.67 17.39
N PRO A 386 13.44 -6.01 17.27
CA PRO A 386 13.32 -6.68 15.97
C PRO A 386 11.92 -6.48 15.38
N ASN A 387 11.88 -6.10 14.11
CA ASN A 387 10.63 -6.02 13.37
C ASN A 387 10.03 -7.41 13.14
N ILE A 388 8.73 -7.49 13.30
CA ILE A 388 7.90 -8.59 12.84
C ILE A 388 7.13 -8.07 11.63
N TYR A 389 7.10 -8.81 10.55
CA TYR A 389 6.42 -8.40 9.33
C TYR A 389 5.75 -9.57 8.63
N SER A 390 4.75 -9.28 7.82
CA SER A 390 4.21 -10.22 6.86
C SER A 390 4.60 -9.82 5.44
N LEU A 391 4.93 -10.81 4.62
CA LEU A 391 5.32 -10.66 3.24
C LEU A 391 4.39 -11.51 2.37
N SER A 392 3.57 -10.86 1.53
CA SER A 392 2.74 -11.55 0.55
C SER A 392 3.32 -11.39 -0.84
N VAL A 393 3.51 -12.51 -1.52
CA VAL A 393 4.03 -12.58 -2.88
C VAL A 393 3.01 -13.29 -3.76
N LYS A 394 2.59 -12.64 -4.85
CA LYS A 394 1.73 -13.23 -5.87
C LYS A 394 2.35 -12.98 -7.23
N LYS A 395 2.26 -13.98 -8.11
CA LYS A 395 2.84 -13.93 -9.45
C LYS A 395 1.77 -14.22 -10.47
N PHE A 396 1.64 -13.38 -11.48
CA PHE A 396 0.65 -13.55 -12.54
C PHE A 396 1.07 -12.84 -13.83
N SER A 397 0.54 -13.30 -14.94
CA SER A 397 0.57 -12.57 -16.21
C SER A 397 -0.52 -11.52 -16.14
N ALA A 398 -0.16 -10.26 -16.01
CA ALA A 398 -1.11 -9.22 -15.68
C ALA A 398 -1.63 -8.48 -16.88
N TYR A 399 -2.94 -8.21 -16.89
CA TYR A 399 -3.54 -7.16 -17.71
C TYR A 399 -3.32 -5.82 -17.03
N HIS A 400 -2.98 -4.81 -17.82
CA HIS A 400 -2.71 -3.46 -17.32
C HIS A 400 -3.59 -2.48 -18.04
N GLN A 401 -4.13 -1.55 -17.28
CA GLN A 401 -4.78 -0.38 -17.84
C GLN A 401 -4.30 0.87 -17.10
N ASN A 402 -3.91 1.91 -17.85
CA ASN A 402 -3.39 3.12 -17.28
C ASN A 402 -4.39 4.27 -17.41
N VAL A 403 -4.54 5.03 -16.34
CA VAL A 403 -5.15 6.35 -16.36
C VAL A 403 -4.00 7.35 -16.25
N PRO A 404 -3.59 7.94 -17.36
CA PRO A 404 -2.36 8.74 -17.43
C PRO A 404 -2.48 10.11 -16.76
N TYR A 405 -3.66 10.47 -16.31
CA TYR A 405 -3.91 11.76 -15.68
C TYR A 405 -4.94 11.67 -14.56
N ILE A 406 -4.58 12.19 -13.40
CA ILE A 406 -5.50 12.41 -12.29
C ILE A 406 -5.59 13.92 -12.06
N PRO A 407 -6.78 14.52 -12.21
CA PRO A 407 -6.96 15.94 -11.99
C PRO A 407 -6.72 16.30 -10.53
N LYS A 408 -6.13 17.47 -10.30
CA LYS A 408 -5.82 18.04 -8.97
C LYS A 408 -6.72 19.24 -8.70
N ASN A 409 -6.57 19.89 -7.54
CA ASN A 409 -7.20 21.16 -7.21
C ASN A 409 -8.74 21.13 -7.06
N GLY A 410 -9.24 20.16 -6.27
CA GLY A 410 -10.66 20.08 -5.92
C GLY A 410 -11.53 19.32 -6.92
N ALA A 411 -10.91 18.71 -7.93
CA ALA A 411 -11.57 17.73 -8.77
C ALA A 411 -11.67 16.39 -8.06
N TRP A 412 -12.76 15.67 -8.29
CA TRP A 412 -12.91 14.27 -7.88
C TRP A 412 -12.50 13.33 -9.01
N SER A 413 -12.10 12.12 -8.67
CA SER A 413 -11.79 11.07 -9.62
C SER A 413 -12.41 9.74 -9.18
N GLY A 414 -13.28 9.20 -10.01
CA GLY A 414 -13.97 7.92 -9.79
C GLY A 414 -13.47 6.86 -10.76
N PHE A 415 -13.47 5.62 -10.32
CA PHE A 415 -13.12 4.46 -11.11
C PHE A 415 -14.25 3.47 -11.11
N VAL A 416 -14.61 2.98 -12.27
CA VAL A 416 -15.52 1.84 -12.42
C VAL A 416 -14.68 0.66 -12.90
N LEU A 417 -14.66 -0.39 -12.11
CA LEU A 417 -14.03 -1.67 -12.43
C LEU A 417 -15.14 -2.65 -12.75
N GLN A 418 -15.06 -3.34 -13.88
CA GLN A 418 -16.06 -4.31 -14.30
C GLN A 418 -15.38 -5.54 -14.86
N ASN A 419 -15.68 -6.71 -14.28
CA ASN A 419 -15.27 -7.98 -14.82
C ASN A 419 -16.31 -8.42 -15.86
N GLY A 420 -16.03 -8.18 -17.15
CA GLY A 420 -16.88 -8.61 -18.27
C GLY A 420 -16.61 -10.04 -18.74
N GLY A 421 -15.68 -10.75 -18.11
CA GLY A 421 -15.34 -12.13 -18.45
C GLY A 421 -16.22 -13.16 -17.73
N ASP A 422 -16.05 -14.43 -18.10
CA ASP A 422 -16.78 -15.57 -17.55
C ASP A 422 -16.05 -16.21 -16.35
N THR A 423 -14.88 -15.70 -15.97
CA THR A 423 -14.05 -16.20 -14.88
C THR A 423 -13.83 -15.13 -13.82
N VAL A 424 -13.65 -15.56 -12.58
CA VAL A 424 -13.31 -14.66 -11.47
C VAL A 424 -11.97 -13.98 -11.75
N ALA A 425 -11.93 -12.66 -11.68
CA ALA A 425 -10.69 -11.91 -11.60
C ALA A 425 -10.23 -11.85 -10.13
N GLU A 426 -9.30 -12.73 -9.74
CA GLU A 426 -8.92 -12.89 -8.33
C GLU A 426 -8.01 -11.78 -7.82
N GLN A 427 -7.34 -11.05 -8.71
CA GLN A 427 -6.28 -10.09 -8.37
C GLN A 427 -6.49 -8.77 -9.12
N VAL A 428 -7.39 -7.94 -8.63
CA VAL A 428 -7.63 -6.59 -9.19
C VAL A 428 -7.12 -5.54 -8.23
N ALA A 429 -6.20 -4.69 -8.68
CA ALA A 429 -5.61 -3.63 -7.86
C ALA A 429 -5.45 -2.32 -8.63
N LEU A 430 -5.54 -1.20 -7.92
CA LEU A 430 -5.19 0.13 -8.41
C LEU A 430 -3.92 0.63 -7.72
N VAL A 431 -2.91 0.93 -8.50
CA VAL A 431 -1.61 1.43 -8.06
C VAL A 431 -1.44 2.87 -8.56
N THR A 432 -0.99 3.76 -7.70
CA THR A 432 -0.78 5.16 -8.06
C THR A 432 0.69 5.48 -8.25
N SER A 433 0.97 6.44 -9.13
CA SER A 433 2.32 6.94 -9.36
C SER A 433 2.35 8.47 -9.36
N ASP A 434 3.51 9.05 -9.03
CA ASP A 434 3.79 10.47 -9.19
C ASP A 434 4.22 10.83 -10.62
N ASP A 435 4.51 12.12 -10.89
CA ASP A 435 4.95 12.58 -12.23
C ASP A 435 6.27 11.92 -12.68
N ALA A 436 7.10 11.48 -11.77
CA ALA A 436 8.35 10.79 -12.09
C ALA A 436 8.16 9.27 -12.33
N GLY A 437 6.94 8.75 -12.22
CA GLY A 437 6.63 7.32 -12.33
C GLY A 437 6.99 6.53 -11.08
N LYS A 438 7.29 7.23 -9.99
CA LYS A 438 7.56 6.58 -8.72
C LYS A 438 6.24 6.16 -8.08
N PRO A 439 6.11 4.89 -7.66
CA PRO A 439 4.92 4.45 -6.95
C PRO A 439 4.67 5.30 -5.70
N VAL A 440 3.44 5.77 -5.54
CA VAL A 440 3.02 6.51 -4.36
C VAL A 440 2.41 5.53 -3.36
N GLN A 441 1.39 4.80 -3.79
CA GLN A 441 0.70 3.84 -2.94
C GLN A 441 -0.19 2.92 -3.76
N THR A 442 -0.45 1.69 -3.28
CA THR A 442 -1.63 0.94 -3.70
C THR A 442 -2.84 1.52 -3.00
N VAL A 443 -3.80 1.98 -3.77
CA VAL A 443 -4.98 2.65 -3.24
C VAL A 443 -6.19 1.74 -3.13
N PHE A 444 -6.15 0.59 -3.82
CA PHE A 444 -7.24 -0.38 -3.80
C PHE A 444 -6.71 -1.77 -4.18
N GLY A 445 -7.19 -2.78 -3.48
CA GLY A 445 -6.90 -4.18 -3.76
C GLY A 445 -5.58 -4.72 -3.17
N PRO A 446 -5.19 -5.93 -3.56
CA PRO A 446 -5.90 -6.78 -4.51
C PRO A 446 -7.22 -7.32 -3.95
N VAL A 447 -8.23 -7.31 -4.79
CA VAL A 447 -9.56 -7.86 -4.51
C VAL A 447 -9.99 -8.79 -5.64
N SER A 448 -10.91 -9.71 -5.37
CA SER A 448 -11.57 -10.47 -6.41
C SER A 448 -12.80 -9.73 -6.95
N LEU A 449 -13.05 -9.91 -8.23
CA LEU A 449 -14.29 -9.52 -8.91
C LEU A 449 -14.89 -10.76 -9.56
N GLU A 450 -16.09 -11.10 -9.16
CA GLU A 450 -16.86 -12.19 -9.78
C GLU A 450 -17.22 -11.86 -11.25
N PRO A 451 -17.50 -12.85 -12.10
CA PRO A 451 -18.05 -12.61 -13.42
C PRO A 451 -19.26 -11.67 -13.38
N GLY A 452 -19.26 -10.63 -14.20
CA GLY A 452 -20.30 -9.60 -14.21
C GLY A 452 -20.26 -8.61 -13.04
N GLU A 453 -19.40 -8.80 -12.04
CA GLU A 453 -19.30 -7.85 -10.91
C GLU A 453 -18.74 -6.49 -11.35
N LYS A 454 -19.37 -5.44 -10.83
CA LYS A 454 -18.93 -4.06 -11.00
C LYS A 454 -18.63 -3.41 -9.66
N ARG A 455 -17.50 -2.68 -9.54
CA ARG A 455 -17.17 -1.84 -8.40
C ARG A 455 -16.94 -0.40 -8.80
N ILE A 456 -17.48 0.52 -8.01
CA ILE A 456 -17.29 1.95 -8.17
C ILE A 456 -16.47 2.45 -6.99
N LEU A 457 -15.38 3.13 -7.30
CA LEU A 457 -14.42 3.64 -6.33
C LEU A 457 -14.23 5.14 -6.53
N MET A 458 -14.25 5.90 -5.45
CA MET A 458 -13.88 7.32 -5.49
C MET A 458 -12.48 7.46 -4.88
N LEU A 459 -11.56 8.05 -5.64
CA LEU A 459 -10.16 8.14 -5.24
C LEU A 459 -9.98 8.88 -3.90
N GLU A 460 -10.77 9.92 -3.67
CA GLU A 460 -10.76 10.69 -2.43
C GLU A 460 -11.29 9.94 -1.20
N ASN A 461 -12.05 8.85 -1.40
CA ASN A 461 -12.62 8.02 -0.32
C ASN A 461 -11.77 6.79 -0.01
N LEU A 462 -10.70 6.55 -0.77
CA LEU A 462 -9.81 5.43 -0.53
C LEU A 462 -8.87 5.71 0.66
N PRO A 463 -8.45 4.68 1.41
CA PRO A 463 -7.67 4.83 2.63
C PRO A 463 -6.22 5.23 2.34
N TYR A 464 -5.96 6.49 2.06
CA TYR A 464 -4.62 7.05 1.92
C TYR A 464 -4.51 8.39 2.66
N ARG A 465 -3.28 8.79 2.97
CA ARG A 465 -3.06 10.02 3.72
C ARG A 465 -3.33 11.24 2.83
N PRO A 466 -4.07 12.27 3.30
CA PRO A 466 -4.41 13.46 2.51
C PRO A 466 -3.19 14.17 1.88
N LEU A 467 -2.03 14.10 2.52
CA LEU A 467 -0.77 14.67 2.02
C LEU A 467 -0.23 13.97 0.77
N GLU A 468 -0.60 12.73 0.53
CA GLU A 468 -0.14 11.94 -0.62
C GLU A 468 -1.02 12.11 -1.84
N PHE A 469 -2.31 12.48 -1.66
CA PHE A 469 -3.23 12.71 -2.78
C PHE A 469 -2.70 13.73 -3.78
N GLY A 470 -2.13 14.84 -3.31
CA GLY A 470 -1.51 15.85 -4.16
C GLY A 470 -0.32 15.37 -4.99
N LYS A 471 0.28 14.22 -4.64
CA LYS A 471 1.39 13.61 -5.37
C LYS A 471 0.92 12.64 -6.45
N ILE A 472 -0.30 12.11 -6.37
CA ILE A 472 -0.83 11.17 -7.34
C ILE A 472 -1.02 11.88 -8.67
N SER A 473 -0.43 11.34 -9.72
CA SER A 473 -0.47 11.89 -11.06
C SER A 473 -1.08 10.93 -12.08
N SER A 474 -0.97 9.63 -11.82
CA SER A 474 -1.54 8.58 -12.65
C SER A 474 -2.00 7.40 -11.79
N VAL A 475 -2.89 6.59 -12.35
CA VAL A 475 -3.35 5.33 -11.75
C VAL A 475 -3.17 4.22 -12.78
N MET A 476 -2.67 3.08 -12.34
CA MET A 476 -2.60 1.86 -13.13
C MET A 476 -3.48 0.81 -12.47
N MET A 477 -4.43 0.27 -13.20
CA MET A 477 -5.12 -0.96 -12.83
C MET A 477 -4.28 -2.15 -13.27
N ILE A 478 -4.24 -3.16 -12.44
CA ILE A 478 -3.60 -4.44 -12.71
C ILE A 478 -4.57 -5.53 -12.35
N SER A 479 -4.73 -6.51 -13.23
CA SER A 479 -5.61 -7.66 -12.99
C SER A 479 -5.05 -8.93 -13.64
N ASP A 480 -5.43 -10.08 -13.11
CA ASP A 480 -5.08 -11.40 -13.65
C ASP A 480 -6.03 -11.87 -14.75
N GLN A 481 -7.16 -11.20 -14.91
CA GLN A 481 -8.14 -11.39 -15.96
C GLN A 481 -8.48 -10.05 -16.64
N PRO A 482 -9.03 -10.04 -17.84
CA PRO A 482 -9.50 -8.81 -18.48
C PRO A 482 -10.60 -8.15 -17.62
N VAL A 483 -10.29 -6.97 -17.09
CA VAL A 483 -11.24 -6.13 -16.33
C VAL A 483 -11.32 -4.80 -17.03
N THR A 484 -12.51 -4.31 -17.29
CA THR A 484 -12.71 -2.97 -17.86
C THR A 484 -12.52 -1.91 -16.77
N LEU A 485 -11.70 -0.91 -17.07
CA LEU A 485 -11.51 0.27 -16.23
C LEU A 485 -12.09 1.50 -16.92
N LEU A 486 -13.10 2.11 -16.31
CA LEU A 486 -13.55 3.45 -16.67
C LEU A 486 -13.12 4.42 -15.58
N ASN A 487 -12.41 5.47 -15.93
CA ASN A 487 -12.15 6.60 -15.05
C ASN A 487 -13.07 7.74 -15.38
N LEU A 488 -13.74 8.28 -14.39
CA LEU A 488 -14.57 9.47 -14.46
C LEU A 488 -14.00 10.52 -13.53
N PHE A 489 -13.99 11.79 -13.96
CA PHE A 489 -13.54 12.89 -13.11
C PHE A 489 -14.37 14.14 -13.35
N GLY A 490 -14.39 15.02 -12.35
CA GLY A 490 -15.16 16.26 -12.43
C GLY A 490 -14.84 17.21 -11.29
N ILE A 491 -15.43 18.41 -11.31
CA ILE A 491 -15.27 19.44 -10.28
C ILE A 491 -16.60 19.75 -9.62
N GLY A 492 -16.73 19.49 -8.32
CA GLY A 492 -17.97 19.65 -7.59
C GLY A 492 -19.06 18.70 -8.11
N GLN A 493 -20.26 19.24 -8.40
CA GLN A 493 -21.36 18.49 -9.02
C GLN A 493 -21.42 18.68 -10.54
N LYS A 494 -20.35 19.16 -11.14
CA LYS A 494 -20.32 19.62 -12.53
C LYS A 494 -19.66 18.60 -13.46
N PRO A 495 -19.81 18.79 -14.79
CA PRO A 495 -19.63 17.75 -15.78
C PRO A 495 -18.29 17.06 -15.74
N MET A 496 -18.33 15.81 -16.15
CA MET A 496 -17.28 14.81 -16.06
C MET A 496 -16.52 14.72 -17.37
N GLY A 497 -15.21 14.62 -17.26
CA GLY A 497 -14.41 13.94 -18.27
C GLY A 497 -14.32 12.46 -17.90
N GLY A 498 -14.00 11.61 -18.85
CA GLY A 498 -13.83 10.19 -18.59
C GLY A 498 -12.87 9.52 -19.56
N PHE A 499 -12.38 8.34 -19.17
CA PHE A 499 -11.61 7.46 -20.06
C PHE A 499 -12.02 6.03 -19.89
N VAL A 500 -12.23 5.34 -21.00
CA VAL A 500 -12.10 3.89 -21.07
C VAL A 500 -10.83 3.57 -21.83
N GLN A 501 -10.03 2.70 -21.30
CA GLN A 501 -8.80 2.33 -21.97
C GLN A 501 -9.03 1.24 -23.02
N GLY A 502 -8.26 1.28 -24.07
CA GLY A 502 -8.12 0.29 -25.09
C GLY A 502 -7.48 0.83 -26.37
N ALA A 503 -7.70 2.09 -26.67
CA ALA A 503 -7.32 2.65 -27.97
C ALA A 503 -6.18 3.70 -27.93
N ASN A 504 -5.64 4.02 -26.77
CA ASN A 504 -4.78 5.20 -26.58
C ASN A 504 -3.33 4.88 -26.26
N SER A 505 -2.86 3.66 -26.53
CA SER A 505 -1.47 3.25 -26.35
C SER A 505 -0.80 3.00 -27.69
N GLY A 506 0.38 3.57 -27.88
CA GLY A 506 1.17 3.39 -29.09
C GLY A 506 2.55 4.04 -28.97
N ARG A 507 3.44 3.73 -29.90
CA ARG A 507 4.76 4.39 -29.98
C ARG A 507 4.69 5.80 -30.54
N ARG A 508 3.62 6.09 -31.27
CA ARG A 508 3.33 7.36 -31.92
C ARG A 508 1.87 7.72 -31.68
N LEU A 509 1.63 8.89 -31.14
CA LEU A 509 0.30 9.37 -30.74
C LEU A 509 0.05 10.76 -31.30
N VAL A 510 -1.22 11.14 -31.44
CA VAL A 510 -1.61 12.49 -31.85
C VAL A 510 -2.49 13.12 -30.79
N ILE A 511 -2.13 14.31 -30.31
CA ILE A 511 -3.03 15.22 -29.62
C ILE A 511 -3.72 16.06 -30.70
N PRO A 512 -5.00 15.85 -30.98
CA PRO A 512 -5.62 16.28 -32.22
C PRO A 512 -6.04 17.76 -32.23
N HIS A 513 -5.98 18.41 -31.08
CA HIS A 513 -6.36 19.81 -30.95
C HIS A 513 -5.46 20.53 -29.94
N THR A 514 -5.06 21.75 -30.29
CA THR A 514 -4.33 22.64 -29.39
C THR A 514 -5.05 23.95 -29.19
N VAL A 515 -4.94 24.48 -27.98
CA VAL A 515 -5.43 25.81 -27.58
C VAL A 515 -4.25 26.63 -27.11
N SER A 516 -4.10 27.84 -27.62
CA SER A 516 -3.01 28.71 -27.23
C SER A 516 -3.11 29.13 -25.75
N GLY A 517 -1.97 29.37 -25.10
CA GLY A 517 -1.92 29.81 -23.71
C GLY A 517 -2.57 31.19 -23.46
N ASP A 518 -2.75 31.98 -24.52
CA ASP A 518 -3.36 33.32 -24.46
C ASP A 518 -4.88 33.31 -24.55
N GLN A 519 -5.50 32.14 -24.75
CA GLN A 519 -6.97 32.03 -24.78
C GLN A 519 -7.56 32.29 -23.38
N LEU A 520 -8.40 33.32 -23.28
CA LEU A 520 -9.01 33.74 -22.02
C LEU A 520 -10.08 32.77 -21.51
N PHE A 521 -10.64 31.94 -22.39
CA PHE A 521 -11.85 31.16 -22.11
C PHE A 521 -11.66 29.65 -22.08
N ARG A 522 -10.59 29.15 -22.70
CA ARG A 522 -10.27 27.71 -22.73
C ARG A 522 -8.82 27.48 -22.37
N LYS A 523 -8.58 26.54 -21.46
CA LYS A 523 -7.23 26.04 -21.14
C LYS A 523 -7.10 24.59 -21.57
N MET A 524 -6.04 24.28 -22.27
CA MET A 524 -5.69 22.93 -22.60
C MET A 524 -4.79 22.34 -21.51
N HIS A 525 -5.14 21.14 -21.09
CA HIS A 525 -4.28 20.29 -20.27
C HIS A 525 -4.05 18.99 -21.01
N ALA A 526 -2.82 18.62 -21.19
CA ALA A 526 -2.46 17.34 -21.78
C ALA A 526 -1.30 16.70 -21.03
N ALA A 527 -1.19 15.40 -21.15
CA ALA A 527 -0.07 14.66 -20.61
C ALA A 527 0.24 13.44 -21.46
N VAL A 528 1.54 13.13 -21.56
CA VAL A 528 2.03 11.88 -22.11
C VAL A 528 2.61 11.02 -20.99
N PHE A 529 2.33 9.75 -21.04
CA PHE A 529 2.71 8.75 -20.06
C PHE A 529 3.53 7.65 -20.72
N ASN A 530 4.63 7.25 -20.08
CA ASN A 530 5.45 6.14 -20.53
C ASN A 530 4.92 4.82 -19.95
N GLU A 531 4.20 4.05 -20.72
CA GLU A 531 3.66 2.74 -20.30
C GLU A 531 4.73 1.66 -20.21
N SER A 532 5.90 1.93 -20.80
CA SER A 532 6.98 0.96 -20.81
C SER A 532 7.71 0.93 -19.46
N PHE A 533 8.43 -0.16 -19.25
CA PHE A 533 9.32 -0.32 -18.09
C PHE A 533 10.75 0.15 -18.38
N ALA A 534 10.99 0.82 -19.56
CA ALA A 534 12.22 1.51 -19.93
C ALA A 534 12.00 3.01 -19.96
N LYS A 535 13.11 3.74 -19.90
CA LYS A 535 13.07 5.15 -20.22
C LYS A 535 12.59 5.32 -21.66
N ALA A 536 11.60 6.17 -21.86
CA ALA A 536 11.14 6.58 -23.17
C ALA A 536 11.70 7.97 -23.51
N ASN A 537 12.36 8.09 -24.64
CA ASN A 537 12.74 9.40 -25.19
C ASN A 537 11.60 9.88 -26.07
N VAL A 538 10.79 10.78 -25.52
CA VAL A 538 9.58 11.28 -26.18
C VAL A 538 9.88 12.59 -26.86
N THR A 539 9.52 12.69 -28.13
CA THR A 539 9.52 13.94 -28.87
C THR A 539 8.08 14.41 -29.07
N VAL A 540 7.80 15.63 -28.70
CA VAL A 540 6.52 16.33 -28.91
C VAL A 540 6.72 17.33 -30.03
N SER A 541 6.19 17.05 -31.21
CA SER A 541 6.22 17.93 -32.37
C SER A 541 4.92 18.72 -32.46
N VAL A 542 5.01 20.03 -32.59
CA VAL A 542 3.87 20.96 -32.63
C VAL A 542 3.65 21.48 -34.04
N TYR A 543 2.40 21.38 -34.52
CA TYR A 543 1.98 21.83 -35.85
C TYR A 543 0.85 22.83 -35.76
N ALA A 544 0.84 23.84 -36.66
CA ALA A 544 -0.36 24.64 -36.89
C ALA A 544 -1.42 23.86 -37.68
N GLY A 545 -2.65 24.35 -37.70
CA GLY A 545 -3.75 23.69 -38.42
C GLY A 545 -3.51 23.54 -39.92
N ASP A 546 -2.73 24.44 -40.53
CA ASP A 546 -2.32 24.41 -41.95
C ASP A 546 -1.10 23.51 -42.24
N GLY A 547 -0.73 22.64 -41.29
CA GLY A 547 0.39 21.70 -41.46
C GLY A 547 1.76 22.27 -41.19
N ARG A 548 1.91 23.57 -40.95
CA ARG A 548 3.25 24.15 -40.70
C ARG A 548 3.82 23.68 -39.39
N PHE A 549 4.98 23.02 -39.45
CA PHE A 549 5.75 22.67 -38.26
C PHE A 549 6.15 23.94 -37.48
N GLN A 550 5.98 23.95 -36.21
CA GLN A 550 6.33 25.06 -35.32
C GLN A 550 7.66 24.82 -34.61
N TYR A 551 7.70 23.77 -33.80
CA TYR A 551 8.89 23.35 -33.05
C TYR A 551 8.67 21.94 -32.49
N ALA A 552 9.72 21.34 -31.94
CA ALA A 552 9.66 20.10 -31.22
C ALA A 552 10.34 20.23 -29.84
N VAL A 553 9.84 19.48 -28.89
CA VAL A 553 10.40 19.37 -27.55
C VAL A 553 10.70 17.91 -27.31
N SER A 554 11.89 17.59 -26.80
CA SER A 554 12.24 16.22 -26.45
C SER A 554 12.43 16.10 -24.93
N GLU A 555 11.85 15.04 -24.35
CA GLU A 555 11.92 14.75 -22.92
C GLU A 555 12.19 13.26 -22.70
N THR A 556 12.88 12.92 -21.61
CA THR A 556 13.14 11.53 -21.23
C THR A 556 12.27 11.15 -20.05
N LEU A 557 11.29 10.29 -20.29
CA LEU A 557 10.39 9.80 -19.26
C LEU A 557 10.93 8.52 -18.62
N ALA A 558 10.95 8.50 -17.29
CA ALA A 558 11.20 7.28 -16.56
C ALA A 558 10.09 6.25 -16.83
N PRO A 559 10.29 4.94 -16.51
CA PRO A 559 9.21 3.97 -16.51
C PRO A 559 8.03 4.44 -15.65
N GLY A 560 6.82 4.39 -16.20
CA GLY A 560 5.62 4.91 -15.52
C GLY A 560 5.60 6.43 -15.30
N GLY A 561 6.56 7.14 -15.84
CA GLY A 561 6.67 8.60 -15.73
C GLY A 561 5.73 9.33 -16.66
N ARG A 562 5.36 10.54 -16.29
CA ARG A 562 4.45 11.42 -17.00
C ARG A 562 5.11 12.75 -17.31
N TYR A 563 4.77 13.31 -18.46
CA TYR A 563 5.14 14.66 -18.86
C TYR A 563 3.89 15.48 -19.15
N ALA A 564 3.68 16.53 -18.38
CA ALA A 564 2.55 17.44 -18.58
C ALA A 564 2.85 18.44 -19.70
N ILE A 565 1.88 18.63 -20.57
CA ILE A 565 1.92 19.59 -21.68
C ILE A 565 0.93 20.72 -21.34
N THR A 566 1.45 21.87 -21.02
CA THR A 566 0.63 23.04 -20.62
C THR A 566 0.97 24.22 -21.52
N PRO A 567 0.12 24.59 -22.47
CA PRO A 567 0.32 25.81 -23.30
C PRO A 567 0.51 27.05 -22.45
N GLY A 568 1.41 27.94 -22.89
CA GLY A 568 1.78 29.14 -22.15
C GLY A 568 2.80 28.95 -21.02
N VAL A 569 3.23 27.71 -20.76
CA VAL A 569 4.26 27.36 -19.78
C VAL A 569 5.46 26.72 -20.52
N ALA A 570 6.69 27.05 -20.10
CA ALA A 570 7.88 26.45 -20.69
C ALA A 570 7.80 24.92 -20.74
N PRO A 571 8.21 24.28 -21.83
CA PRO A 571 8.70 24.83 -23.11
C PRO A 571 7.57 25.15 -24.10
N PHE A 572 6.30 25.02 -23.77
CA PHE A 572 5.13 25.17 -24.65
C PHE A 572 4.59 26.62 -24.66
N TYR A 573 5.47 27.63 -24.75
CA TYR A 573 5.08 29.04 -24.75
C TYR A 573 4.20 29.46 -25.94
N HIS A 574 4.47 28.88 -27.13
CA HIS A 574 3.84 29.30 -28.40
C HIS A 574 3.13 28.12 -29.06
N VAL A 575 2.12 27.58 -28.44
CA VAL A 575 1.26 26.56 -29.04
C VAL A 575 0.22 27.26 -29.92
N PRO A 576 0.09 26.90 -31.21
CA PRO A 576 -0.91 27.52 -32.07
C PRO A 576 -2.32 27.14 -31.66
N ASP A 577 -3.26 28.08 -31.76
CA ASP A 577 -4.66 27.81 -31.60
C ASP A 577 -5.21 27.00 -32.80
N GLY A 578 -5.96 25.96 -32.53
CA GLY A 578 -6.49 25.06 -33.57
C GLY A 578 -5.44 24.16 -34.24
N GLY A 579 -4.21 24.13 -33.76
CA GLY A 579 -3.18 23.22 -34.22
C GLY A 579 -3.36 21.78 -33.67
N TRP A 580 -2.27 21.01 -33.71
CA TRP A 580 -2.20 19.65 -33.19
C TRP A 580 -0.76 19.28 -32.79
N MET A 581 -0.58 18.18 -32.08
CA MET A 581 0.74 17.71 -31.67
C MET A 581 0.90 16.24 -32.00
N GLU A 582 2.13 15.87 -32.38
CA GLU A 582 2.56 14.49 -32.50
C GLU A 582 3.50 14.15 -31.37
N LEU A 583 3.30 12.98 -30.78
CA LEU A 583 4.10 12.41 -29.72
C LEU A 583 4.76 11.14 -30.24
N GLU A 584 6.08 11.04 -30.18
CA GLU A 584 6.80 9.89 -30.68
C GLU A 584 7.84 9.41 -29.65
N ALA A 585 7.85 8.10 -29.37
CA ALA A 585 8.91 7.47 -28.60
C ALA A 585 10.03 6.99 -29.52
N ALA A 586 11.17 7.69 -29.53
CA ALA A 586 12.31 7.40 -30.41
C ALA A 586 12.85 5.96 -30.26
N ASN A 587 12.67 5.33 -29.12
CA ASN A 587 13.07 3.95 -28.85
C ASN A 587 11.92 2.93 -28.98
N GLY A 588 10.79 3.31 -29.58
CA GLY A 588 9.66 2.43 -29.85
C GLY A 588 8.87 1.98 -28.63
N ASN A 589 9.09 2.59 -27.46
CA ASN A 589 8.34 2.26 -26.24
C ASN A 589 6.87 2.70 -26.34
N PRO A 590 5.91 1.93 -25.83
CA PRO A 590 4.52 2.34 -25.82
C PRO A 590 4.31 3.55 -24.90
N LEU A 591 3.57 4.50 -25.44
CA LEU A 591 3.11 5.70 -24.75
C LEU A 591 1.59 5.66 -24.65
N SER A 592 1.04 6.27 -23.64
CA SER A 592 -0.34 6.76 -23.67
C SER A 592 -0.35 8.26 -23.47
N ALA A 593 -1.38 8.91 -23.97
CA ALA A 593 -1.53 10.34 -23.81
C ALA A 593 -3.01 10.72 -23.68
N HIS A 594 -3.21 11.90 -23.14
CA HIS A 594 -4.52 12.38 -22.81
C HIS A 594 -4.53 13.91 -22.87
N MET A 595 -5.65 14.47 -23.29
CA MET A 595 -5.90 15.90 -23.16
C MET A 595 -7.34 16.17 -22.72
N TYR A 596 -7.53 17.28 -22.04
CA TYR A 596 -8.83 17.86 -21.80
C TYR A 596 -8.76 19.39 -21.92
N LEU A 597 -9.91 19.98 -22.24
CA LEU A 597 -10.09 21.42 -22.32
C LEU A 597 -10.91 21.88 -21.12
N GLN A 598 -10.43 22.89 -20.43
CA GLN A 598 -11.09 23.48 -19.26
C GLN A 598 -11.54 24.91 -19.57
N ASP A 599 -12.78 25.26 -19.25
CA ASP A 599 -13.21 26.64 -19.26
C ASP A 599 -12.59 27.44 -18.09
N SER A 600 -11.84 28.49 -18.42
CA SER A 600 -11.13 29.31 -17.44
C SER A 600 -12.00 30.38 -16.78
N THR A 601 -13.25 30.59 -17.24
CA THR A 601 -14.13 31.66 -16.71
C THR A 601 -14.96 31.22 -15.53
N GLY A 602 -15.02 29.92 -15.22
CA GLY A 602 -15.90 29.35 -14.18
C GLY A 602 -17.41 29.52 -14.47
N LYS A 603 -17.76 30.03 -15.64
CA LYS A 603 -19.16 30.17 -16.12
C LYS A 603 -19.56 29.02 -17.04
N ARG A 604 -18.57 28.30 -17.56
CA ARG A 604 -18.73 27.14 -18.40
C ARG A 604 -17.88 26.04 -17.76
N ASP A 605 -18.54 25.04 -17.27
CA ASP A 605 -17.87 23.99 -16.51
C ASP A 605 -17.70 22.70 -17.36
N ALA A 606 -17.57 22.85 -18.66
CA ALA A 606 -17.32 21.76 -19.58
C ALA A 606 -15.85 21.33 -19.51
N ILE A 607 -15.60 20.12 -19.10
CA ILE A 607 -14.36 19.41 -19.33
C ILE A 607 -14.58 18.57 -20.58
N ASP A 608 -14.13 19.06 -21.73
CA ASP A 608 -14.12 18.28 -22.97
C ASP A 608 -12.91 17.35 -22.93
N THR A 609 -13.13 16.08 -22.98
CA THR A 609 -12.04 15.08 -23.01
C THR A 609 -11.82 14.66 -24.45
N LEU A 610 -10.65 14.96 -24.99
CA LEU A 610 -10.17 14.43 -26.26
C LEU A 610 -9.01 13.47 -25.97
N PHE A 611 -9.04 12.30 -26.57
CA PHE A 611 -8.02 11.28 -26.39
C PHE A 611 -6.88 11.48 -27.38
N ALA A 612 -5.66 11.16 -26.95
CA ALA A 612 -4.57 10.99 -27.89
C ALA A 612 -4.81 9.71 -28.70
N MET A 613 -4.66 9.80 -29.99
CA MET A 613 -4.94 8.70 -30.92
C MET A 613 -3.66 7.96 -31.26
N PRO A 614 -3.64 6.63 -31.13
CA PRO A 614 -2.50 5.86 -31.56
C PRO A 614 -2.34 5.93 -33.08
N MET A 615 -1.09 6.03 -33.48
CA MET A 615 -0.70 5.95 -34.90
C MET A 615 0.38 4.89 -35.01
N ASP A 616 -0.03 3.66 -35.18
CA ASP A 616 0.91 2.59 -35.49
C ASP A 616 1.23 2.60 -36.98
N ASP A 617 2.53 2.59 -37.30
CA ASP A 617 3.02 2.33 -38.65
C ASP A 617 2.71 0.87 -38.99
N GLN A 618 1.48 0.56 -39.43
CA GLN A 618 1.18 -0.69 -40.06
C GLN A 618 1.58 -0.57 -41.54
N PRO A 619 2.70 -1.17 -41.98
CA PRO A 619 3.03 -1.17 -43.39
C PRO A 619 2.07 -2.14 -44.11
N GLY A 620 1.24 -1.62 -44.98
CA GLY A 620 0.53 -2.42 -45.93
C GLY A 620 -1.00 -2.36 -45.94
N ILE A 621 -1.62 -1.40 -45.28
CA ILE A 621 -3.07 -1.16 -45.46
C ILE A 621 -3.23 -0.06 -46.50
N ASP A 622 -3.55 -0.45 -47.73
CA ASP A 622 -3.76 0.45 -48.87
C ASP A 622 -5.01 1.36 -48.73
N GLN A 623 -5.85 1.12 -47.74
CA GLN A 623 -7.01 1.94 -47.39
C GLN A 623 -7.34 1.78 -45.91
N MET A 624 -7.31 2.85 -45.16
CA MET A 624 -7.77 2.88 -43.78
C MET A 624 -9.24 3.31 -43.77
N LEU A 625 -10.11 2.43 -43.25
CA LEU A 625 -11.52 2.74 -43.04
C LEU A 625 -11.71 3.26 -41.61
N LEU A 626 -12.21 4.48 -41.50
CA LEU A 626 -12.58 5.10 -40.22
C LEU A 626 -14.05 5.44 -40.22
N ILE A 627 -14.67 5.47 -39.05
CA ILE A 627 -16.13 5.64 -38.91
C ILE A 627 -16.47 6.74 -37.91
N VAL A 628 -17.45 7.57 -38.29
CA VAL A 628 -18.24 8.39 -37.39
C VAL A 628 -19.63 7.74 -37.26
N PRO A 629 -19.94 7.13 -36.12
CA PRO A 629 -21.16 6.30 -35.98
C PRO A 629 -22.45 7.11 -35.90
N HIS A 630 -22.37 8.42 -35.65
CA HIS A 630 -23.54 9.28 -35.56
C HIS A 630 -23.30 10.68 -36.13
N ILE A 631 -24.21 11.19 -36.91
CA ILE A 631 -24.29 12.58 -37.34
C ILE A 631 -25.61 13.14 -36.82
N THR A 632 -25.54 14.24 -36.07
CA THR A 632 -26.75 14.88 -35.51
C THR A 632 -27.56 15.58 -36.60
N PRO A 633 -28.92 15.51 -36.59
CA PRO A 633 -29.75 16.15 -37.58
C PRO A 633 -29.77 17.69 -37.44
N PRO A 634 -30.00 18.46 -38.54
CA PRO A 634 -29.99 19.93 -38.48
C PRO A 634 -31.08 20.57 -37.60
N ALA A 635 -32.19 19.91 -37.44
CA ALA A 635 -33.26 20.33 -36.57
C ALA A 635 -33.02 19.97 -35.10
N GLY A 636 -31.89 19.25 -34.82
CA GLY A 636 -31.49 18.82 -33.50
C GLY A 636 -30.92 19.94 -32.65
N TRP A 637 -30.69 19.63 -31.44
CA TRP A 637 -30.07 20.56 -30.45
C TRP A 637 -28.55 20.57 -30.56
N TRP A 638 -27.95 19.72 -31.38
CA TRP A 638 -26.51 19.44 -31.45
C TRP A 638 -26.00 19.48 -32.90
N GLY A 639 -24.80 20.02 -33.08
CA GLY A 639 -24.05 19.96 -34.35
C GLY A 639 -22.94 18.92 -34.29
N THR A 640 -22.63 18.29 -35.41
CA THR A 640 -21.50 17.37 -35.54
C THR A 640 -20.39 17.99 -36.36
N ARG A 641 -19.18 18.09 -35.74
CA ARG A 641 -17.97 18.53 -36.43
C ARG A 641 -17.00 17.38 -36.53
N LEU A 642 -16.48 17.17 -37.71
CA LEU A 642 -15.40 16.23 -38.00
C LEU A 642 -14.08 16.98 -38.12
N THR A 643 -13.07 16.52 -37.43
CA THR A 643 -11.69 16.94 -37.59
C THR A 643 -10.88 15.79 -38.17
N VAL A 644 -10.23 16.03 -39.31
CA VAL A 644 -9.33 15.06 -39.95
C VAL A 644 -7.93 15.64 -40.01
N ILE A 645 -6.93 14.83 -39.70
CA ILE A 645 -5.52 15.19 -39.67
C ILE A 645 -4.75 14.25 -40.58
N ASN A 646 -3.97 14.80 -41.44
CA ASN A 646 -2.99 14.09 -42.27
C ASN A 646 -1.64 14.12 -41.56
N PRO A 647 -1.20 13.08 -40.87
CA PRO A 647 0.09 13.10 -40.18
C PRO A 647 1.28 12.71 -41.08
N ASN A 648 1.03 12.60 -42.39
CA ASN A 648 2.03 12.19 -43.36
C ASN A 648 2.71 13.39 -44.02
N ASP A 649 3.91 13.17 -44.53
CA ASP A 649 4.69 14.12 -45.32
C ASP A 649 4.25 14.24 -46.79
N LYS A 650 3.08 13.66 -47.14
CA LYS A 650 2.51 13.61 -48.46
C LYS A 650 1.08 14.12 -48.44
N THR A 651 0.68 14.72 -49.57
CA THR A 651 -0.73 15.06 -49.80
C THR A 651 -1.59 13.78 -49.79
N ASN A 652 -2.70 13.81 -49.11
CA ASN A 652 -3.55 12.64 -48.87
C ASN A 652 -4.99 12.90 -49.33
N PRO A 653 -5.47 12.25 -50.36
CA PRO A 653 -6.87 12.30 -50.77
C PRO A 653 -7.71 11.51 -49.76
N VAL A 654 -8.78 12.12 -49.26
CA VAL A 654 -9.70 11.58 -48.29
C VAL A 654 -11.12 11.63 -48.84
N THR A 655 -11.89 10.56 -48.71
CA THR A 655 -13.27 10.48 -49.11
C THR A 655 -14.17 10.24 -47.90
N LEU A 656 -15.21 11.05 -47.77
CA LEU A 656 -16.27 10.93 -46.78
C LEU A 656 -17.50 10.38 -47.45
N HIS A 657 -17.96 9.21 -47.06
CA HIS A 657 -19.10 8.51 -47.61
C HIS A 657 -20.21 8.28 -46.58
N ILE A 658 -21.44 8.68 -46.85
CA ILE A 658 -22.59 8.37 -45.99
C ILE A 658 -23.09 7.00 -46.37
N LYS A 659 -22.99 6.04 -45.46
CA LYS A 659 -23.42 4.65 -45.69
C LYS A 659 -24.88 4.50 -45.32
N ARG A 660 -25.74 4.66 -46.34
CA ARG A 660 -27.21 4.54 -46.19
C ARG A 660 -27.88 4.16 -47.47
N ALA A 661 -29.01 3.43 -47.36
CA ALA A 661 -29.89 3.20 -48.48
C ALA A 661 -30.40 4.52 -49.09
N GLY A 662 -30.17 4.73 -50.38
CA GLY A 662 -30.50 5.96 -51.12
C GLY A 662 -29.38 7.00 -51.28
N TYR A 663 -28.22 6.79 -50.61
CA TYR A 663 -26.99 7.50 -50.93
C TYR A 663 -26.10 6.62 -51.81
N ASP A 664 -25.48 7.19 -52.81
CA ASP A 664 -24.51 6.54 -53.66
C ASP A 664 -23.17 7.27 -53.66
N GLN A 665 -22.16 6.75 -54.35
CA GLN A 665 -20.82 7.35 -54.41
C GLN A 665 -20.78 8.74 -55.06
N SER A 666 -21.86 9.19 -55.68
CA SER A 666 -21.98 10.55 -56.23
C SER A 666 -22.18 11.60 -55.14
N ASP A 667 -22.61 11.20 -53.95
CA ASP A 667 -22.83 12.04 -52.77
C ASP A 667 -21.56 12.15 -51.90
N ASP A 668 -20.47 11.48 -52.26
CA ASP A 668 -19.22 11.49 -51.55
C ASP A 668 -18.59 12.90 -51.53
N MET A 669 -18.18 13.30 -50.34
CA MET A 669 -17.34 14.48 -50.20
C MET A 669 -15.88 14.07 -50.33
N ARG A 670 -15.15 14.72 -51.24
CA ARG A 670 -13.72 14.46 -51.46
C ARG A 670 -12.89 15.64 -50.97
N LEU A 671 -11.93 15.33 -50.09
CA LEU A 671 -10.98 16.27 -49.52
C LEU A 671 -9.59 15.96 -50.03
N GLN A 672 -8.76 16.96 -50.04
CA GLN A 672 -7.36 16.81 -50.28
C GLN A 672 -6.64 17.49 -49.12
N LEU A 673 -5.92 16.72 -48.33
CA LEU A 673 -5.19 17.23 -47.18
C LEU A 673 -3.71 17.37 -47.56
N ASP A 674 -3.15 18.55 -47.44
CA ASP A 674 -1.72 18.77 -47.60
C ASP A 674 -0.93 18.04 -46.48
N PRO A 675 0.43 17.92 -46.65
CA PRO A 675 1.25 17.34 -45.62
C PRO A 675 1.05 18.02 -44.25
N TYR A 676 0.78 17.22 -43.24
CA TYR A 676 0.55 17.65 -41.84
C TYR A 676 -0.67 18.57 -41.63
N GLU A 677 -1.53 18.71 -42.63
CA GLU A 677 -2.72 19.55 -42.55
C GLU A 677 -3.83 18.90 -41.71
N LYS A 678 -4.53 19.76 -41.01
CA LYS A 678 -5.75 19.48 -40.24
C LYS A 678 -6.92 20.24 -40.84
N GLN A 679 -7.99 19.56 -41.19
CA GLN A 679 -9.24 20.20 -41.62
C GLN A 679 -10.37 19.93 -40.62
N VAL A 680 -11.21 20.93 -40.40
CA VAL A 680 -12.43 20.84 -39.59
C VAL A 680 -13.64 21.03 -40.48
N ILE A 681 -14.57 20.08 -40.47
CA ILE A 681 -15.73 20.01 -41.33
C ILE A 681 -16.96 20.01 -40.44
N ASP A 682 -17.86 20.95 -40.65
CA ASP A 682 -19.19 20.91 -40.06
C ASP A 682 -20.05 19.98 -40.88
N LEU A 683 -20.23 18.75 -40.43
CA LEU A 683 -20.97 17.71 -41.13
C LEU A 683 -22.46 18.06 -41.30
N THR A 684 -23.03 18.73 -40.31
CA THR A 684 -24.43 19.17 -40.32
C THR A 684 -24.67 20.16 -41.46
N SER A 685 -23.74 21.10 -41.68
CA SER A 685 -23.83 22.07 -42.77
C SER A 685 -23.42 21.49 -44.14
N ALA A 686 -22.38 20.62 -44.11
CA ALA A 686 -21.77 20.10 -45.33
C ALA A 686 -22.67 19.20 -46.17
N TYR A 687 -23.47 18.41 -45.47
CA TYR A 687 -24.36 17.45 -46.14
C TYR A 687 -25.80 17.93 -46.31
N GLY A 688 -26.14 19.18 -45.95
CA GLY A 688 -27.49 19.73 -46.10
C GLY A 688 -28.58 18.87 -45.49
N MET A 689 -28.31 18.27 -44.32
CA MET A 689 -28.99 17.12 -43.75
C MET A 689 -30.44 17.45 -43.43
N ASN A 690 -31.35 16.76 -44.05
CA ASN A 690 -32.74 16.53 -43.64
C ASN A 690 -32.76 15.42 -42.57
N ASP A 691 -33.87 15.29 -41.81
CA ASP A 691 -34.02 14.32 -40.71
C ASP A 691 -33.65 12.87 -41.09
N SER A 692 -33.61 12.57 -42.40
CA SER A 692 -33.29 11.25 -42.91
C SER A 692 -31.79 10.85 -42.78
N ALA A 693 -30.89 11.79 -42.68
CA ALA A 693 -29.45 11.48 -42.54
C ALA A 693 -29.01 11.19 -41.08
N ALA A 694 -29.88 11.53 -40.13
CA ALA A 694 -29.64 11.21 -38.71
C ALA A 694 -29.48 9.71 -38.44
N ASP A 695 -29.97 8.85 -39.34
CA ASP A 695 -29.89 7.39 -39.18
C ASP A 695 -28.66 6.76 -39.88
N SER A 696 -27.70 7.56 -40.32
CA SER A 696 -26.59 7.10 -41.15
C SER A 696 -25.27 7.06 -40.40
N VAL A 697 -24.37 6.20 -40.81
CA VAL A 697 -22.98 6.12 -40.43
C VAL A 697 -22.13 6.82 -41.50
N LEU A 698 -21.10 7.57 -41.07
CA LEU A 698 -20.11 8.16 -42.01
C LEU A 698 -18.89 7.26 -42.07
N GLU A 699 -18.56 6.78 -43.24
CA GLU A 699 -17.31 6.10 -43.55
C GLU A 699 -16.29 7.11 -44.08
N ILE A 700 -15.05 7.00 -43.65
CA ILE A 700 -13.92 7.85 -44.07
C ILE A 700 -12.84 6.94 -44.61
N SER A 701 -12.49 7.10 -45.86
CA SER A 701 -11.41 6.39 -46.53
C SER A 701 -10.30 7.33 -46.98
N SER A 702 -9.04 6.87 -46.96
CA SER A 702 -7.88 7.66 -47.35
C SER A 702 -6.81 6.80 -47.99
N GLN A 703 -5.94 7.42 -48.79
CA GLN A 703 -4.84 6.73 -49.45
C GLN A 703 -3.71 6.40 -48.44
N TYR A 704 -3.44 7.29 -47.51
CA TYR A 704 -2.44 7.11 -46.42
C TYR A 704 -3.13 7.19 -45.06
N PRO A 705 -2.54 6.64 -44.02
CA PRO A 705 -3.11 6.72 -42.68
C PRO A 705 -3.47 8.17 -42.31
N ILE A 706 -4.67 8.35 -41.81
CA ILE A 706 -5.17 9.59 -41.22
C ILE A 706 -5.59 9.35 -39.80
N THR A 707 -5.72 10.40 -39.05
CA THR A 707 -6.33 10.39 -37.72
C THR A 707 -7.29 11.55 -37.59
N GLY A 708 -8.07 11.56 -36.53
CA GLY A 708 -9.01 12.64 -36.30
C GLY A 708 -9.99 12.30 -35.19
N TYR A 709 -10.91 13.22 -35.01
CA TYR A 709 -11.97 13.10 -34.02
C TYR A 709 -13.22 13.79 -34.52
N TYR A 710 -14.34 13.46 -33.93
CA TYR A 710 -15.56 14.20 -34.14
C TYR A 710 -16.10 14.73 -32.83
N THR A 711 -16.78 15.87 -32.87
CA THR A 711 -17.40 16.49 -31.70
C THR A 711 -18.87 16.70 -31.92
N TYR A 712 -19.60 16.63 -30.80
CA TYR A 712 -20.98 17.07 -30.73
C TYR A 712 -21.02 18.34 -29.89
N SER A 713 -21.65 19.36 -30.42
CA SER A 713 -21.83 20.62 -29.69
C SER A 713 -23.27 21.12 -29.78
N PRO A 714 -23.83 21.62 -28.68
CA PRO A 714 -25.13 22.26 -28.71
C PRO A 714 -25.07 23.58 -29.50
N PRO A 715 -26.21 24.10 -29.98
CA PRO A 715 -26.25 25.37 -30.72
C PRO A 715 -25.68 26.56 -29.93
N SER A 716 -25.64 26.46 -28.62
CA SER A 716 -25.00 27.46 -27.76
C SER A 716 -23.49 27.50 -27.88
N GLY A 717 -22.85 26.47 -28.47
CA GLY A 717 -21.40 26.30 -28.56
C GLY A 717 -20.71 26.26 -27.19
N LYS A 718 -21.45 25.94 -26.11
CA LYS A 718 -20.92 26.04 -24.74
C LYS A 718 -20.28 24.76 -24.24
N ASP A 719 -20.67 23.63 -24.81
CA ASP A 719 -20.21 22.32 -24.39
C ASP A 719 -19.89 21.52 -25.66
N GLU A 720 -18.71 20.95 -25.70
CA GLU A 720 -18.29 20.04 -26.77
C GLU A 720 -17.89 18.71 -26.16
N ALA A 721 -18.38 17.65 -26.73
CA ALA A 721 -17.94 16.32 -26.40
C ALA A 721 -17.34 15.68 -27.64
N GLY A 722 -16.13 15.10 -27.51
CA GLY A 722 -15.36 14.61 -28.64
C GLY A 722 -15.00 13.14 -28.54
N PHE A 723 -14.99 12.46 -29.71
CA PHE A 723 -14.56 11.09 -29.84
C PHE A 723 -13.46 10.95 -30.88
N PRO A 724 -12.53 10.00 -30.70
CA PRO A 724 -11.66 9.59 -31.78
C PRO A 724 -12.48 8.94 -32.90
N LEU A 725 -11.95 9.02 -34.12
CA LEU A 725 -12.51 8.25 -35.22
C LEU A 725 -12.35 6.76 -34.93
N MET A 726 -13.41 6.01 -35.14
CA MET A 726 -13.41 4.56 -34.92
C MET A 726 -12.73 3.85 -36.08
N ASN A 727 -11.85 2.93 -35.78
CA ASN A 727 -11.24 2.00 -36.73
C ASN A 727 -11.66 0.56 -36.39
N ASP A 728 -11.18 -0.42 -37.18
CA ASP A 728 -11.51 -1.83 -37.00
C ASP A 728 -11.25 -2.38 -35.59
N ALA A 729 -10.28 -1.81 -34.89
CA ALA A 729 -9.97 -2.22 -33.51
C ALA A 729 -11.04 -1.79 -32.48
N ALA A 730 -11.90 -0.84 -32.84
CA ALA A 730 -13.02 -0.40 -31.99
C ALA A 730 -14.27 -1.25 -32.17
N PHE A 731 -14.28 -2.23 -33.11
CA PHE A 731 -15.42 -3.07 -33.40
C PHE A 731 -15.25 -4.46 -32.79
N ALA A 732 -16.30 -4.98 -32.18
CA ALA A 732 -16.35 -6.32 -31.64
C ALA A 732 -17.75 -6.92 -31.77
N ASN A 733 -17.85 -8.23 -31.66
CA ASN A 733 -19.16 -8.91 -31.62
C ASN A 733 -19.85 -8.78 -30.27
N LYS A 734 -19.09 -8.41 -29.22
CA LYS A 734 -19.61 -8.11 -27.87
C LYS A 734 -19.04 -6.79 -27.39
N LEU A 735 -19.92 -5.85 -27.06
CA LEU A 735 -19.56 -4.53 -26.54
C LEU A 735 -20.16 -4.33 -25.15
N VAL A 736 -19.55 -3.48 -24.35
CA VAL A 736 -20.02 -3.16 -23.00
C VAL A 736 -20.09 -1.64 -22.79
N MET A 737 -21.22 -1.19 -22.26
CA MET A 737 -21.35 0.10 -21.59
C MET A 737 -21.13 -0.13 -20.08
N PRO A 738 -19.97 0.14 -19.52
CA PRO A 738 -19.60 -0.32 -18.18
C PRO A 738 -20.29 0.41 -17.04
N HIS A 739 -20.95 1.53 -17.31
CA HIS A 739 -21.59 2.32 -16.28
C HIS A 739 -22.85 3.04 -16.77
N TYR A 740 -23.90 2.98 -15.96
CA TYR A 740 -25.10 3.81 -16.11
C TYR A 740 -25.08 4.92 -15.04
N ALA A 741 -25.03 6.17 -15.46
CA ALA A 741 -24.91 7.34 -14.56
C ALA A 741 -26.27 7.92 -14.10
N GLY A 742 -27.39 7.38 -14.52
CA GLY A 742 -28.73 7.95 -14.30
C GLY A 742 -29.36 7.70 -12.93
N GLN A 743 -28.75 6.92 -12.06
CA GLN A 743 -29.36 6.49 -10.78
C GLN A 743 -29.66 7.65 -9.80
N GLY A 744 -29.04 8.81 -9.93
CA GLY A 744 -29.24 9.97 -9.06
C GLY A 744 -30.17 11.06 -9.60
N GLY A 745 -30.72 10.88 -10.81
CA GLY A 745 -31.60 11.87 -11.47
C GLY A 745 -30.88 13.15 -11.91
N TYR A 746 -29.59 13.25 -11.76
CA TYR A 746 -28.77 14.39 -12.19
C TYR A 746 -28.15 14.20 -13.58
N PHE A 747 -27.89 12.95 -13.93
CA PHE A 747 -27.23 12.59 -15.18
C PHE A 747 -28.14 11.72 -16.04
N TRP A 748 -27.90 11.76 -17.34
CA TRP A 748 -28.49 10.85 -18.31
C TRP A 748 -27.37 10.10 -19.04
N THR A 749 -27.66 8.92 -19.52
CA THR A 749 -26.73 8.11 -20.29
C THR A 749 -27.38 7.83 -21.64
N GLY A 750 -26.74 8.31 -22.72
CA GLY A 750 -27.09 8.00 -24.09
C GLY A 750 -26.17 6.91 -24.64
N VAL A 751 -26.70 6.09 -25.49
CA VAL A 751 -25.96 5.00 -26.16
C VAL A 751 -26.24 5.06 -27.65
N CYS A 752 -25.20 4.85 -28.45
CA CYS A 752 -25.30 4.62 -29.89
C CYS A 752 -24.63 3.28 -30.21
N VAL A 753 -25.30 2.43 -30.92
CA VAL A 753 -24.75 1.20 -31.49
C VAL A 753 -24.91 1.27 -33.00
N CYS A 754 -23.86 0.95 -33.77
CA CYS A 754 -23.87 1.02 -35.23
C CYS A 754 -23.38 -0.29 -35.86
N ASN A 755 -23.91 -0.57 -37.04
CA ASN A 755 -23.51 -1.67 -37.89
C ASN A 755 -22.55 -1.19 -38.99
N PRO A 756 -21.25 -1.41 -38.90
CA PRO A 756 -20.27 -1.03 -39.93
C PRO A 756 -20.29 -2.02 -41.12
N ASN A 757 -20.99 -3.15 -41.02
CA ASN A 757 -20.94 -4.21 -42.02
C ASN A 757 -21.77 -3.86 -43.27
N HIS A 758 -21.52 -4.57 -44.35
CA HIS A 758 -22.28 -4.46 -45.60
C HIS A 758 -23.53 -5.35 -45.65
N PHE A 759 -23.94 -5.93 -44.53
CA PHE A 759 -25.08 -6.80 -44.34
C PHE A 759 -25.81 -6.51 -43.02
N PRO A 760 -27.08 -6.85 -42.90
CA PRO A 760 -27.83 -6.66 -41.65
C PRO A 760 -27.25 -7.52 -40.50
N VAL A 761 -27.32 -6.97 -39.27
CA VAL A 761 -26.94 -7.65 -38.04
C VAL A 761 -28.07 -7.58 -37.02
N ASP A 762 -28.05 -8.46 -36.03
CA ASP A 762 -29.03 -8.48 -34.94
C ASP A 762 -28.27 -8.44 -33.59
N VAL A 763 -28.42 -7.34 -32.85
CA VAL A 763 -27.71 -7.10 -31.60
C VAL A 763 -28.64 -7.38 -30.42
N SER A 764 -28.28 -8.35 -29.59
CA SER A 764 -28.95 -8.60 -28.31
C SER A 764 -28.49 -7.56 -27.29
N VAL A 765 -29.42 -6.79 -26.76
CA VAL A 765 -29.16 -5.79 -25.69
C VAL A 765 -29.52 -6.40 -24.35
N LYS A 766 -28.52 -6.57 -23.49
CA LYS A 766 -28.65 -7.27 -22.22
C LYS A 766 -28.33 -6.30 -21.05
N PRO A 767 -29.35 -5.71 -20.42
CA PRO A 767 -29.14 -4.96 -19.17
C PRO A 767 -28.76 -5.90 -18.03
N ILE A 768 -27.76 -5.49 -17.21
CA ILE A 768 -27.20 -6.29 -16.13
C ILE A 768 -27.28 -5.50 -14.82
N ASP A 769 -27.66 -6.15 -13.74
CA ASP A 769 -27.79 -5.56 -12.42
C ASP A 769 -26.45 -5.43 -11.69
N ASN A 770 -26.46 -4.87 -10.47
CA ASN A 770 -25.26 -4.67 -9.65
C ASN A 770 -24.62 -6.00 -9.13
N ASN A 771 -25.31 -7.11 -9.24
CA ASN A 771 -24.83 -8.43 -8.84
C ASN A 771 -24.25 -9.22 -10.04
N GLY A 772 -24.25 -8.63 -11.25
CA GLY A 772 -23.80 -9.29 -12.47
C GLY A 772 -24.86 -10.16 -13.13
N ALA A 773 -26.12 -10.13 -12.68
CA ALA A 773 -27.19 -10.92 -13.28
C ALA A 773 -27.89 -10.16 -14.42
N VAL A 774 -28.17 -10.88 -15.52
CA VAL A 774 -28.97 -10.34 -16.62
C VAL A 774 -30.39 -10.09 -16.15
N ILE A 775 -30.94 -8.90 -16.45
CA ILE A 775 -32.33 -8.56 -16.18
C ILE A 775 -33.17 -9.04 -17.37
N GLU A 776 -33.56 -10.32 -17.34
CA GLU A 776 -34.10 -11.08 -18.47
C GLU A 776 -35.30 -10.42 -19.13
N ASP A 777 -36.20 -9.80 -18.41
CA ASP A 777 -37.38 -9.14 -18.89
C ASP A 777 -37.12 -7.74 -19.51
N LEU A 778 -35.87 -7.26 -19.43
CA LEU A 778 -35.41 -6.05 -20.12
C LEU A 778 -34.55 -6.35 -21.34
N VAL A 779 -34.21 -7.62 -21.60
CA VAL A 779 -33.46 -8.05 -22.79
C VAL A 779 -34.32 -7.83 -24.04
N TYR A 780 -33.72 -7.27 -25.09
CA TYR A 780 -34.38 -7.14 -26.40
C TYR A 780 -33.35 -7.23 -27.52
N SER A 781 -33.90 -7.54 -28.74
CA SER A 781 -33.15 -7.58 -29.97
C SER A 781 -33.22 -6.22 -30.68
N MET A 782 -32.10 -5.79 -31.22
CA MET A 782 -31.90 -4.55 -31.98
C MET A 782 -31.39 -4.92 -33.38
N PRO A 783 -32.30 -5.08 -34.36
CA PRO A 783 -31.87 -5.29 -35.72
C PRO A 783 -31.32 -3.99 -36.32
N LEU A 784 -30.19 -4.08 -37.03
CA LEU A 784 -29.54 -2.95 -37.69
C LEU A 784 -29.22 -3.35 -39.14
N ASP A 785 -29.76 -2.62 -40.10
CA ASP A 785 -29.40 -2.78 -41.51
C ASP A 785 -27.95 -2.34 -41.78
N SER A 786 -27.42 -2.61 -42.94
CA SER A 786 -26.10 -2.21 -43.39
C SER A 786 -25.90 -0.70 -43.23
N GLY A 787 -24.92 -0.26 -42.44
CA GLY A 787 -24.66 1.13 -42.17
C GLY A 787 -25.65 1.84 -41.22
N GLU A 788 -26.59 1.10 -40.66
CA GLU A 788 -27.59 1.61 -39.72
C GLU A 788 -27.05 1.70 -38.29
N LYS A 789 -27.69 2.51 -37.47
CA LYS A 789 -27.45 2.66 -36.03
C LYS A 789 -28.75 2.81 -35.25
N ASP A 790 -28.74 2.45 -34.01
CA ASP A 790 -29.77 2.83 -33.04
C ASP A 790 -29.16 3.72 -31.91
N ILE A 791 -29.94 4.73 -31.53
CA ILE A 791 -29.55 5.68 -30.45
C ILE A 791 -30.67 5.77 -29.46
N PHE A 792 -30.34 5.59 -28.21
CA PHE A 792 -31.32 5.73 -27.13
C PHE A 792 -30.71 6.32 -25.85
N VAL A 793 -31.55 6.94 -25.04
CA VAL A 793 -31.23 7.33 -23.67
C VAL A 793 -31.72 6.23 -22.74
N VAL A 794 -30.83 5.66 -21.95
CA VAL A 794 -31.12 4.50 -21.08
C VAL A 794 -32.31 4.76 -20.17
N GLY A 795 -32.40 5.94 -19.55
CA GLY A 795 -33.51 6.32 -18.69
C GLY A 795 -34.88 6.40 -19.43
N PHE A 796 -34.90 6.79 -20.72
CA PHE A 796 -36.13 6.81 -21.50
C PHE A 796 -36.48 5.42 -22.04
N LYS A 797 -35.48 4.64 -22.44
CA LYS A 797 -35.67 3.28 -23.01
C LYS A 797 -36.23 2.31 -21.97
N PHE A 798 -35.70 2.33 -20.76
CA PHE A 798 -36.06 1.37 -19.69
C PHE A 798 -37.01 1.98 -18.63
N GLY A 799 -37.29 3.27 -18.71
CA GLY A 799 -38.22 3.95 -17.82
C GLY A 799 -37.86 3.86 -16.34
N THR A 800 -38.83 3.54 -15.50
CA THR A 800 -38.61 3.43 -14.02
C THR A 800 -37.67 2.30 -13.64
N ARG A 801 -37.45 1.33 -14.54
CA ARG A 801 -36.55 0.20 -14.28
C ARG A 801 -35.10 0.47 -14.63
N ALA A 802 -34.79 1.61 -15.25
CA ALA A 802 -33.42 2.00 -15.54
C ALA A 802 -32.51 2.02 -14.30
N GLY A 803 -33.07 2.31 -13.10
CA GLY A 803 -32.34 2.30 -11.84
C GLY A 803 -31.85 0.92 -11.38
N GLU A 804 -32.36 -0.17 -11.97
CA GLU A 804 -31.91 -1.54 -11.70
C GLU A 804 -30.64 -1.89 -12.51
N ILE A 805 -30.36 -1.13 -13.58
CA ILE A 805 -29.29 -1.40 -14.53
C ILE A 805 -27.95 -0.86 -13.97
N ALA A 806 -26.99 -1.74 -13.85
CA ALA A 806 -25.62 -1.38 -13.51
C ALA A 806 -24.81 -1.06 -14.78
N PHE A 807 -24.92 -1.90 -15.80
CA PHE A 807 -24.26 -1.77 -17.09
C PHE A 807 -25.08 -2.51 -18.18
N ILE A 808 -24.69 -2.34 -19.44
CA ILE A 808 -25.38 -2.98 -20.56
C ILE A 808 -24.35 -3.69 -21.45
N GLU A 809 -24.63 -4.93 -21.79
CA GLU A 809 -23.91 -5.68 -22.83
C GLU A 809 -24.70 -5.64 -24.14
N PHE A 810 -23.96 -5.51 -25.22
CA PHE A 810 -24.46 -5.59 -26.60
C PHE A 810 -23.75 -6.74 -27.30
N GLU A 811 -24.47 -7.75 -27.69
CA GLU A 811 -23.91 -8.94 -28.33
C GLU A 811 -24.52 -9.17 -29.69
N GLU A 812 -23.71 -9.15 -30.74
CA GLU A 812 -24.13 -9.52 -32.06
C GLU A 812 -24.22 -11.04 -32.17
N THR A 813 -25.40 -11.57 -32.56
CA THR A 813 -25.74 -13.00 -32.45
C THR A 813 -25.15 -13.86 -33.55
N GLY A 814 -24.73 -13.28 -34.67
CA GLY A 814 -24.13 -13.95 -35.82
C GLY A 814 -22.60 -13.96 -35.83
N GLY A 815 -21.96 -13.28 -34.85
CA GLY A 815 -20.51 -13.17 -34.77
C GLY A 815 -19.90 -12.06 -35.60
N ALA A 816 -20.71 -11.15 -36.16
CA ALA A 816 -20.23 -9.95 -36.84
C ALA A 816 -19.78 -8.88 -35.82
N SER A 817 -18.88 -8.01 -36.23
CA SER A 817 -18.47 -6.90 -35.39
C SER A 817 -19.42 -5.71 -35.49
N VAL A 818 -19.74 -5.09 -34.37
CA VAL A 818 -20.49 -3.83 -34.25
C VAL A 818 -19.65 -2.81 -33.50
N GLY A 819 -19.98 -1.52 -33.62
CA GLY A 819 -19.32 -0.44 -32.95
C GLY A 819 -20.32 0.44 -32.22
N GLY A 820 -19.79 1.38 -31.42
CA GLY A 820 -20.67 2.31 -30.76
C GLY A 820 -19.96 3.17 -29.70
N PHE A 821 -20.76 4.01 -29.09
CA PHE A 821 -20.30 4.88 -27.98
C PHE A 821 -21.43 5.06 -26.97
N TYR A 822 -21.07 5.52 -25.81
CA TYR A 822 -22.01 6.01 -24.82
C TYR A 822 -21.56 7.39 -24.31
N LEU A 823 -22.52 8.13 -23.83
CA LEU A 823 -22.26 9.48 -23.34
C LEU A 823 -23.05 9.75 -22.07
N PHE A 824 -22.47 10.55 -21.20
CA PHE A 824 -23.11 11.05 -19.99
C PHE A 824 -23.39 12.52 -20.15
N GLY A 825 -24.57 12.94 -19.78
CA GLY A 825 -24.95 14.35 -19.78
C GLY A 825 -25.61 14.75 -18.47
N ASN A 826 -25.47 16.02 -18.10
CA ASN A 826 -26.14 16.60 -16.96
C ASN A 826 -27.53 17.15 -17.39
N MET A 827 -28.58 16.79 -16.65
CA MET A 827 -29.96 17.21 -16.93
C MET A 827 -30.15 18.73 -16.84
N LYS A 828 -29.28 19.47 -16.14
CA LYS A 828 -29.42 20.92 -15.94
C LYS A 828 -28.67 21.76 -16.96
N ASP A 829 -27.47 21.32 -17.32
CA ASP A 829 -26.49 22.14 -18.03
C ASP A 829 -26.14 21.58 -19.43
N GLY A 830 -26.63 20.40 -19.79
CA GLY A 830 -26.42 19.79 -21.10
C GLY A 830 -24.99 19.29 -21.36
N ALA A 831 -24.12 19.38 -20.39
CA ALA A 831 -22.73 19.00 -20.52
C ALA A 831 -22.52 17.48 -20.53
N CYS A 832 -21.61 17.03 -21.34
CA CYS A 832 -21.43 15.63 -21.67
C CYS A 832 -19.99 15.18 -21.46
N SER A 833 -19.83 14.02 -20.89
CA SER A 833 -18.65 13.18 -21.05
C SER A 833 -18.98 12.00 -21.95
N MET A 834 -18.06 11.61 -22.79
CA MET A 834 -18.33 10.64 -23.87
C MET A 834 -17.24 9.58 -23.91
N GLU A 835 -17.66 8.34 -24.16
CA GLU A 835 -16.77 7.18 -24.21
C GLU A 835 -17.19 6.18 -25.30
N MET A 836 -16.22 5.51 -25.92
CA MET A 836 -16.51 4.39 -26.81
C MET A 836 -17.03 3.18 -26.03
N LEU A 837 -17.92 2.40 -26.61
CA LEU A 837 -18.22 1.06 -26.15
C LEU A 837 -16.97 0.20 -26.29
N THR A 838 -16.67 -0.57 -25.26
CA THR A 838 -15.48 -1.42 -25.23
C THR A 838 -15.84 -2.85 -25.57
N GLY A 839 -14.95 -3.55 -26.28
CA GLY A 839 -15.06 -4.99 -26.48
C GLY A 839 -14.96 -5.74 -25.16
N ALA A 840 -15.83 -6.74 -24.95
CA ALA A 840 -15.90 -7.49 -23.70
C ALA A 840 -14.67 -8.39 -23.41
N ASN A 841 -13.77 -8.53 -24.38
CA ASN A 841 -12.60 -9.42 -24.33
C ASN A 841 -11.27 -8.66 -24.48
N MET A 842 -11.21 -7.38 -24.15
CA MET A 842 -9.95 -6.64 -24.20
C MET A 842 -9.08 -6.86 -22.94
#